data_f4f5e18e68951f16057ebe3181989038
#
_entry.id   f4f5e18e68951f16057ebe3181989038
#
_cell.length_a   1.000
_cell.length_b   1.000
_cell.length_c   1.000
_cell.angle_alpha   90.00
_cell.angle_beta   90.00
_cell.angle_gamma   90.00
#
_symmetry.space_group_name_H-M   'P 1'
#
loop_
_entity.id
_entity.type
_entity.pdbx_description
1 polymer ?
#
loop_
_entity_poly.entity_id
_entity_poly.type
_entity_poly.pdbx_seq_one_letter_code
_entity_poly.pdbx_strand_id
1 'polypeptide(L)'
;KKKLGITAAVLLYALIAGAVVWMVAIGGNYPSGSDTLCHIYKGDILYQNIKAGNWYPLYDNLWYNGVQMMRYWAPLPIYVLAFCQMLAGGEALSGYLVYVGLILFFGALSWLFIGVKKNRPVFGAFLGVLWFFMPNNLYALFGEGNLPRSLSMVLLPLLIYHIHQFLMEDCEKSIKWIVLIFTGILLCHVGYAGMIALALLIFLLFYKILNRQSKKCLTVIISLLLPFLLIGIWLYASLKGGITSTDSSQVMKEFFQDAWISLNPFYRYESNNVTFYFGLAAFVLAVFGGLCSHRKSMPGFFTAVVIFFCTTSSMYPVLEKLPGSQYLWMLRFISIALCMILYSFLLWDTLKKPFIWVCCLLLVADVIPSVSLFYSGMGTQTAEENLKELSDTTLITKAKEVTRQRLALLDGSSLGATAPYLVSDFGDQKVQGAFGAGWQSAATANRIVELNQAVEDGNYLYLFDRALEMGNDTVLIQISMMKNKSWDVDYATECAARLGYEKIEENDGYVLYHMAADGTFGIRTQYDAIGIGGSAKVLSFLYPDMEETDSANLDDYSFEELSAYKVVYLDHFTYTDKTAAEELVRKLSENGTKVVISADGIPTNERLKVQEFLGVSCSSILFENGYPILSVGGEELDCALFAQGYSNWQTVY
;
A
#
# COMPACT_ATOMS: atom_id res chain seq x y z
N LYS A 1 31.75 -4.15 38.69
CA LYS A 1 31.01 -2.91 38.41
C LYS A 1 30.50 -2.86 36.93
N LYS A 2 31.36 -3.16 35.90
CA LYS A 2 30.93 -3.09 34.47
C LYS A 2 29.82 -4.11 34.13
N LYS A 3 29.95 -5.37 34.61
CA LYS A 3 28.92 -6.41 34.42
C LYS A 3 27.60 -6.01 35.10
N LEU A 4 27.65 -5.50 36.33
CA LEU A 4 26.46 -5.05 37.05
C LEU A 4 25.73 -3.91 36.32
N GLY A 5 26.48 -2.95 35.76
CA GLY A 5 25.89 -1.86 34.95
C GLY A 5 25.22 -2.34 33.66
N ILE A 6 25.77 -3.36 33.00
CA ILE A 6 25.15 -3.96 31.80
C ILE A 6 23.86 -4.69 32.18
N THR A 7 23.87 -5.49 33.25
CA THR A 7 22.68 -6.18 33.76
C THR A 7 21.59 -5.17 34.17
N ALA A 8 21.94 -4.09 34.85
CA ALA A 8 20.99 -3.04 35.18
C ALA A 8 20.37 -2.36 33.95
N ALA A 9 21.16 -2.12 32.89
CA ALA A 9 20.64 -1.58 31.64
C ALA A 9 19.66 -2.54 30.92
N VAL A 10 19.96 -3.84 30.91
CA VAL A 10 19.07 -4.87 30.33
C VAL A 10 17.74 -4.94 31.10
N LEU A 11 17.79 -4.92 32.45
CA LEU A 11 16.59 -4.90 33.28
C LEU A 11 15.77 -3.61 33.04
N LEU A 12 16.44 -2.46 32.93
CA LEU A 12 15.77 -1.20 32.60
C LEU A 12 15.05 -1.26 31.25
N TYR A 13 15.67 -1.86 30.24
CA TYR A 13 15.02 -2.05 28.92
C TYR A 13 13.79 -2.93 29.01
N ALA A 14 13.86 -4.03 29.76
CA ALA A 14 12.72 -4.90 29.96
C ALA A 14 11.58 -4.17 30.70
N LEU A 15 11.90 -3.34 31.70
CA LEU A 15 10.92 -2.53 32.41
C LEU A 15 10.28 -1.47 31.51
N ILE A 16 11.08 -0.75 30.70
CA ILE A 16 10.56 0.27 29.77
C ILE A 16 9.69 -0.38 28.70
N ALA A 17 10.16 -1.47 28.07
CA ALA A 17 9.40 -2.21 27.08
C ALA A 17 8.08 -2.75 27.67
N GLY A 18 8.14 -3.33 28.88
CA GLY A 18 6.96 -3.77 29.61
C GLY A 18 5.98 -2.65 29.94
N ALA A 19 6.48 -1.49 30.36
CA ALA A 19 5.64 -0.31 30.62
C ALA A 19 4.94 0.20 29.35
N VAL A 20 5.66 0.29 28.23
CA VAL A 20 5.06 0.68 26.94
C VAL A 20 4.02 -0.34 26.50
N VAL A 21 4.33 -1.63 26.55
CA VAL A 21 3.38 -2.71 26.22
C VAL A 21 2.13 -2.62 27.09
N TRP A 22 2.31 -2.42 28.39
CA TRP A 22 1.19 -2.26 29.33
C TRP A 22 0.35 -1.02 28.99
N MET A 23 0.98 0.11 28.70
CA MET A 23 0.27 1.34 28.28
C MET A 23 -0.50 1.12 26.97
N VAL A 24 0.09 0.43 25.99
CA VAL A 24 -0.58 0.09 24.72
C VAL A 24 -1.76 -0.87 24.97
N ALA A 25 -1.61 -1.83 25.87
CA ALA A 25 -2.65 -2.81 26.19
C ALA A 25 -3.88 -2.19 26.86
N ILE A 26 -3.69 -1.18 27.73
CA ILE A 26 -4.79 -0.49 28.41
C ILE A 26 -5.30 0.73 27.64
N GLY A 27 -4.51 1.24 26.70
CA GLY A 27 -4.88 2.37 25.86
C GLY A 27 -5.80 1.93 24.73
N GLY A 28 -7.02 2.46 24.67
CA GLY A 28 -8.08 1.99 23.80
C GLY A 28 -7.86 2.16 22.30
N ASN A 29 -6.86 2.91 21.87
CA ASN A 29 -6.61 3.19 20.45
C ASN A 29 -5.50 2.32 19.84
N TYR A 30 -5.12 1.22 20.47
CA TYR A 30 -4.22 0.29 19.83
C TYR A 30 -5.02 -0.82 19.11
N PRO A 31 -4.47 -1.40 18.08
CA PRO A 31 -3.32 -0.96 17.31
C PRO A 31 -3.69 0.23 16.42
N SER A 32 -3.15 1.40 16.74
CA SER A 32 -3.55 2.68 16.15
C SER A 32 -2.90 3.00 14.80
N GLY A 33 -1.82 2.32 14.45
CA GLY A 33 -1.10 2.59 13.22
C GLY A 33 -1.89 2.19 11.98
N SER A 34 -1.82 3.02 10.92
CA SER A 34 -2.58 2.82 9.68
C SER A 34 -2.43 1.43 9.05
N ASP A 35 -1.24 0.80 9.18
CA ASP A 35 -0.97 -0.51 8.59
C ASP A 35 -0.97 -1.66 9.61
N THR A 36 -1.13 -1.36 10.91
CA THR A 36 -0.90 -2.33 11.99
C THR A 36 -1.79 -3.56 11.87
N LEU A 37 -3.10 -3.37 11.71
CA LEU A 37 -4.07 -4.49 11.64
C LEU A 37 -3.85 -5.38 10.42
N CYS A 38 -3.46 -4.80 9.28
CA CYS A 38 -3.08 -5.59 8.11
C CYS A 38 -1.84 -6.48 8.37
N HIS A 39 -0.88 -5.99 9.14
CA HIS A 39 0.28 -6.81 9.52
C HIS A 39 -0.08 -7.89 10.53
N ILE A 40 -0.93 -7.59 11.50
CA ILE A 40 -1.44 -8.58 12.46
C ILE A 40 -2.19 -9.68 11.71
N TYR A 41 -3.09 -9.33 10.79
CA TYR A 41 -3.79 -10.26 9.92
C TYR A 41 -2.82 -11.22 9.19
N LYS A 42 -1.78 -10.69 8.54
CA LYS A 42 -0.76 -11.50 7.86
C LYS A 42 -0.04 -12.46 8.82
N GLY A 43 0.23 -11.99 10.03
CA GLY A 43 0.85 -12.81 11.08
C GLY A 43 -0.06 -13.97 11.51
N ASP A 44 -1.37 -13.71 11.70
CA ASP A 44 -2.34 -14.74 12.06
C ASP A 44 -2.52 -15.77 10.93
N ILE A 45 -2.69 -15.33 9.70
CA ILE A 45 -2.79 -16.24 8.54
C ILE A 45 -1.60 -17.20 8.50
N LEU A 46 -0.37 -16.68 8.67
CA LEU A 46 0.81 -17.54 8.71
C LEU A 46 0.79 -18.48 9.92
N TYR A 47 0.42 -17.97 11.10
CA TYR A 47 0.33 -18.79 12.31
C TYR A 47 -0.64 -19.95 12.15
N GLN A 48 -1.86 -19.69 11.62
CA GLN A 48 -2.85 -20.74 11.36
C GLN A 48 -2.36 -21.76 10.34
N ASN A 49 -1.71 -21.32 9.27
CA ASN A 49 -1.10 -22.20 8.27
C ASN A 49 0.01 -23.07 8.86
N ILE A 50 0.89 -22.50 9.69
CA ILE A 50 1.93 -23.27 10.38
C ILE A 50 1.31 -24.36 11.28
N LYS A 51 0.24 -24.05 12.01
CA LYS A 51 -0.50 -25.04 12.81
C LYS A 51 -1.06 -26.17 11.95
N ALA A 52 -1.48 -25.87 10.72
CA ALA A 52 -1.95 -26.86 9.74
C ALA A 52 -0.79 -27.59 9.01
N GLY A 53 0.48 -27.30 9.34
CA GLY A 53 1.65 -27.91 8.71
C GLY A 53 2.17 -27.20 7.46
N ASN A 54 1.55 -26.11 7.03
CA ASN A 54 1.99 -25.30 5.90
C ASN A 54 2.84 -24.12 6.36
N TRP A 55 4.15 -24.27 6.24
CA TRP A 55 5.13 -23.27 6.69
C TRP A 55 5.33 -22.10 5.72
N TYR A 56 4.89 -22.23 4.47
CA TYR A 56 5.01 -21.19 3.46
C TYR A 56 3.75 -21.18 2.58
N PRO A 57 2.67 -20.58 3.05
CA PRO A 57 1.43 -20.49 2.28
C PRO A 57 1.64 -19.61 1.04
N LEU A 58 1.38 -20.18 -0.13
CA LEU A 58 1.49 -19.48 -1.40
C LEU A 58 0.27 -18.60 -1.68
N TYR A 59 -0.85 -18.90 -1.04
CA TYR A 59 -2.13 -18.28 -1.31
C TYR A 59 -2.96 -18.19 -0.03
N ASP A 60 -3.60 -17.03 0.18
CA ASP A 60 -4.64 -16.80 1.17
C ASP A 60 -5.96 -16.50 0.45
N ASN A 61 -6.99 -17.25 0.74
CA ASN A 61 -8.31 -17.14 0.10
C ASN A 61 -9.30 -16.23 0.85
N LEU A 62 -8.98 -15.81 2.06
CA LEU A 62 -9.87 -15.00 2.89
C LEU A 62 -9.90 -13.52 2.49
N TRP A 63 -8.89 -13.03 1.82
CA TRP A 63 -8.71 -11.62 1.52
C TRP A 63 -8.61 -11.36 0.02
N TYR A 64 -9.24 -10.30 -0.46
CA TYR A 64 -9.18 -9.83 -1.85
C TYR A 64 -9.61 -10.85 -2.90
N ASN A 65 -10.53 -11.76 -2.55
CA ASN A 65 -10.85 -12.94 -3.37
C ASN A 65 -9.63 -13.82 -3.67
N GLY A 66 -8.59 -13.69 -2.87
CA GLY A 66 -7.37 -14.44 -2.92
C GLY A 66 -6.11 -13.60 -3.18
N VAL A 67 -5.12 -13.71 -2.29
CA VAL A 67 -3.84 -13.02 -2.42
C VAL A 67 -2.65 -13.97 -2.27
N GLN A 68 -1.57 -13.62 -2.96
CA GLN A 68 -0.28 -14.30 -2.82
C GLN A 68 0.60 -13.57 -1.78
N MET A 69 0.17 -13.59 -0.52
CA MET A 69 0.74 -12.79 0.55
C MET A 69 2.27 -12.90 0.66
N MET A 70 2.80 -14.12 0.69
CA MET A 70 4.25 -14.37 0.86
C MET A 70 5.09 -14.00 -0.38
N ARG A 71 4.46 -13.70 -1.50
CA ARG A 71 5.14 -13.27 -2.72
C ARG A 71 5.45 -11.78 -2.71
N TYR A 72 4.54 -10.95 -2.20
CA TYR A 72 4.65 -9.49 -2.30
C TYR A 72 5.26 -8.86 -1.06
N TRP A 73 4.88 -9.36 0.12
CA TRP A 73 5.40 -8.82 1.36
C TRP A 73 6.62 -9.60 1.82
N ALA A 74 7.63 -8.86 2.26
CA ALA A 74 8.85 -9.42 2.80
C ALA A 74 8.53 -10.37 3.97
N PRO A 75 9.02 -11.61 3.96
CA PRO A 75 8.49 -12.67 4.82
C PRO A 75 8.92 -12.58 6.28
N LEU A 76 10.08 -12.01 6.60
CA LEU A 76 10.63 -12.07 7.95
C LEU A 76 9.73 -11.45 9.03
N PRO A 77 9.13 -10.27 8.84
CA PRO A 77 8.21 -9.70 9.83
C PRO A 77 6.97 -10.56 10.06
N ILE A 78 6.46 -11.21 9.02
CA ILE A 78 5.29 -12.08 9.10
C ILE A 78 5.61 -13.31 9.97
N TYR A 79 6.78 -13.93 9.79
CA TYR A 79 7.25 -15.02 10.66
C TYR A 79 7.49 -14.56 12.09
N VAL A 80 8.06 -13.37 12.29
CA VAL A 80 8.28 -12.83 13.65
C VAL A 80 6.94 -12.57 14.35
N LEU A 81 5.94 -12.03 13.65
CA LEU A 81 4.59 -11.85 14.19
C LEU A 81 3.92 -13.18 14.55
N ALA A 82 3.94 -14.16 13.64
CA ALA A 82 3.41 -15.49 13.91
C ALA A 82 4.10 -16.16 15.12
N PHE A 83 5.42 -15.98 15.26
CA PHE A 83 6.17 -16.45 16.43
C PHE A 83 5.74 -15.72 17.72
N CYS A 84 5.56 -14.39 17.66
CA CYS A 84 5.06 -13.62 18.79
C CYS A 84 3.66 -14.07 19.22
N GLN A 85 2.80 -14.35 18.25
CA GLN A 85 1.46 -14.89 18.50
C GLN A 85 1.51 -16.26 19.16
N MET A 86 2.43 -17.13 18.72
CA MET A 86 2.65 -18.42 19.37
C MET A 86 3.08 -18.24 20.85
N LEU A 87 3.97 -17.28 21.16
CA LEU A 87 4.38 -16.95 22.52
C LEU A 87 3.23 -16.37 23.35
N ALA A 88 2.28 -15.70 22.72
CA ALA A 88 1.08 -15.12 23.33
C ALA A 88 -0.08 -16.11 23.47
N GLY A 89 0.15 -17.41 23.29
CA GLY A 89 -0.89 -18.44 23.43
C GLY A 89 -1.81 -18.58 22.22
N GLY A 90 -1.48 -17.92 21.08
CA GLY A 90 -2.20 -18.04 19.82
C GLY A 90 -3.18 -16.90 19.52
N GLU A 91 -3.25 -15.90 20.40
CA GLU A 91 -4.11 -14.74 20.21
C GLU A 91 -3.33 -13.63 19.44
N ALA A 92 -3.92 -13.10 18.36
CA ALA A 92 -3.24 -12.24 17.40
C ALA A 92 -2.88 -10.85 17.96
N LEU A 93 -3.81 -10.20 18.67
CA LEU A 93 -3.57 -8.88 19.27
C LEU A 93 -2.53 -8.96 20.40
N SER A 94 -2.59 -10.00 21.22
CA SER A 94 -1.55 -10.26 22.24
C SER A 94 -0.19 -10.57 21.59
N GLY A 95 -0.18 -11.25 20.45
CA GLY A 95 1.02 -11.45 19.62
C GLY A 95 1.65 -10.13 19.18
N TYR A 96 0.84 -9.17 18.76
CA TYR A 96 1.30 -7.82 18.47
C TYR A 96 1.94 -7.12 19.67
N LEU A 97 1.34 -7.25 20.87
CA LEU A 97 1.93 -6.69 22.09
C LEU A 97 3.32 -7.28 22.39
N VAL A 98 3.46 -8.60 22.25
CA VAL A 98 4.77 -9.27 22.36
C VAL A 98 5.75 -8.73 21.33
N TYR A 99 5.31 -8.55 20.08
CA TYR A 99 6.12 -7.97 19.01
C TYR A 99 6.62 -6.57 19.37
N VAL A 100 5.75 -5.67 19.84
CA VAL A 100 6.13 -4.32 20.30
C VAL A 100 7.20 -4.39 21.39
N GLY A 101 6.99 -5.25 22.40
CA GLY A 101 7.96 -5.46 23.47
C GLY A 101 9.33 -5.91 22.97
N LEU A 102 9.35 -6.87 22.05
CA LEU A 102 10.60 -7.37 21.44
C LEU A 102 11.31 -6.30 20.60
N ILE A 103 10.58 -5.52 19.79
CA ILE A 103 11.16 -4.45 18.99
C ILE A 103 11.85 -3.40 19.87
N LEU A 104 11.18 -2.93 20.92
CA LEU A 104 11.75 -1.96 21.85
C LEU A 104 12.97 -2.53 22.59
N PHE A 105 12.84 -3.74 23.10
CA PHE A 105 13.89 -4.39 23.86
C PHE A 105 15.14 -4.67 23.03
N PHE A 106 15.00 -5.33 21.88
CA PHE A 106 16.13 -5.65 21.01
C PHE A 106 16.71 -4.42 20.31
N GLY A 107 15.90 -3.43 20.00
CA GLY A 107 16.38 -2.14 19.49
C GLY A 107 17.28 -1.44 20.51
N ALA A 108 16.90 -1.42 21.76
CA ALA A 108 17.74 -0.88 22.83
C ALA A 108 19.00 -1.72 23.07
N LEU A 109 18.89 -3.05 23.00
CA LEU A 109 20.05 -3.95 23.13
C LEU A 109 21.09 -3.75 22.04
N SER A 110 20.69 -3.44 20.80
CA SER A 110 21.63 -3.17 19.70
C SER A 110 22.56 -2.00 20.04
N TRP A 111 22.03 -0.93 20.61
CA TRP A 111 22.81 0.23 21.05
C TRP A 111 23.68 -0.06 22.27
N LEU A 112 23.18 -0.81 23.25
CA LEU A 112 23.99 -1.26 24.40
C LEU A 112 25.18 -2.10 23.93
N PHE A 113 24.94 -3.05 23.01
CA PHE A 113 26.01 -3.86 22.41
C PHE A 113 27.08 -2.97 21.76
N ILE A 114 26.69 -2.00 20.95
CA ILE A 114 27.60 -1.07 20.31
C ILE A 114 28.36 -0.24 21.35
N GLY A 115 27.67 0.29 22.36
CA GLY A 115 28.28 1.04 23.45
C GLY A 115 29.32 0.23 24.23
N VAL A 116 29.03 -1.05 24.51
CA VAL A 116 29.99 -1.97 25.16
C VAL A 116 31.22 -2.21 24.28
N LYS A 117 31.03 -2.42 22.98
CA LYS A 117 32.11 -2.62 22.00
C LYS A 117 32.98 -1.37 21.82
N LYS A 118 32.40 -0.19 21.95
CA LYS A 118 33.10 1.10 21.86
C LYS A 118 33.60 1.64 23.21
N ASN A 119 33.57 0.82 24.26
CA ASN A 119 33.96 1.17 25.65
C ASN A 119 33.17 2.36 26.25
N ARG A 120 31.93 2.58 25.80
CA ARG A 120 30.99 3.60 26.27
C ARG A 120 29.64 3.01 26.66
N PRO A 121 29.59 1.99 27.57
CA PRO A 121 28.36 1.23 27.85
C PRO A 121 27.22 2.11 28.40
N VAL A 122 27.51 3.08 29.26
CA VAL A 122 26.48 3.98 29.83
C VAL A 122 25.86 4.85 28.74
N PHE A 123 26.70 5.34 27.82
CA PHE A 123 26.21 6.13 26.70
C PHE A 123 25.41 5.28 25.70
N GLY A 124 25.90 4.08 25.37
CA GLY A 124 25.13 3.12 24.57
C GLY A 124 23.80 2.74 25.22
N ALA A 125 23.78 2.58 26.55
CA ALA A 125 22.55 2.32 27.28
C ALA A 125 21.53 3.47 27.16
N PHE A 126 22.00 4.72 27.27
CA PHE A 126 21.17 5.90 27.07
C PHE A 126 20.60 5.97 25.63
N LEU A 127 21.45 5.78 24.63
CA LEU A 127 21.02 5.79 23.22
C LEU A 127 20.02 4.68 22.91
N GLY A 128 20.15 3.53 23.59
CA GLY A 128 19.20 2.43 23.45
C GLY A 128 17.80 2.79 23.93
N VAL A 129 17.68 3.47 25.06
CA VAL A 129 16.39 3.98 25.55
C VAL A 129 15.84 5.04 24.59
N LEU A 130 16.69 5.93 24.10
CA LEU A 130 16.27 7.04 23.26
C LEU A 130 15.79 6.59 21.87
N TRP A 131 16.36 5.51 21.33
CA TRP A 131 16.24 5.14 19.91
C TRP A 131 14.80 5.07 19.41
N PHE A 132 13.95 4.22 20.01
CA PHE A 132 12.57 4.09 19.52
C PHE A 132 11.65 5.23 19.95
N PHE A 133 12.06 6.04 20.90
CA PHE A 133 11.32 7.24 21.28
C PHE A 133 11.68 8.48 20.45
N MET A 134 12.70 8.39 19.58
CA MET A 134 13.00 9.44 18.63
C MET A 134 11.78 9.68 17.71
N PRO A 135 11.56 10.93 17.27
CA PRO A 135 10.33 11.34 16.60
C PRO A 135 9.84 10.35 15.54
N ASN A 136 10.51 10.24 14.42
CA ASN A 136 10.04 9.38 13.32
C ASN A 136 10.00 7.87 13.68
N ASN A 137 10.75 7.42 14.69
CA ASN A 137 10.82 6.02 15.07
C ASN A 137 9.58 5.55 15.82
N LEU A 138 9.09 6.36 16.75
CA LEU A 138 7.86 6.10 17.48
C LEU A 138 6.65 6.13 16.52
N TYR A 139 6.68 7.07 15.58
CA TYR A 139 5.67 7.12 14.52
C TYR A 139 5.68 5.86 13.64
N ALA A 140 6.85 5.36 13.26
CA ALA A 140 6.95 4.14 12.46
C ALA A 140 6.22 2.96 13.11
N LEU A 141 6.30 2.85 14.44
CA LEU A 141 5.70 1.74 15.19
C LEU A 141 4.21 1.93 15.44
N PHE A 142 3.77 3.14 15.82
CA PHE A 142 2.41 3.39 16.30
C PHE A 142 1.58 4.29 15.40
N GLY A 143 2.16 5.23 14.68
CA GLY A 143 1.43 6.12 13.77
C GLY A 143 1.25 5.51 12.39
N GLU A 144 2.33 5.13 11.72
CA GLU A 144 2.30 4.39 10.46
C GLU A 144 1.90 2.92 10.65
N GLY A 145 2.30 2.34 11.79
CA GLY A 145 2.08 0.91 12.04
C GLY A 145 2.91 0.01 11.12
N ASN A 146 4.01 0.52 10.58
CA ASN A 146 4.88 -0.20 9.66
C ASN A 146 5.80 -1.16 10.43
N LEU A 147 5.23 -2.27 10.86
CA LEU A 147 5.93 -3.29 11.65
C LEU A 147 7.17 -3.83 10.95
N PRO A 148 7.16 -4.08 9.61
CA PRO A 148 8.35 -4.47 8.86
C PRO A 148 9.50 -3.46 8.95
N ARG A 149 9.20 -2.17 8.85
CA ARG A 149 10.19 -1.09 8.99
C ARG A 149 10.74 -1.04 10.40
N SER A 150 9.89 -1.15 11.41
CA SER A 150 10.29 -1.15 12.81
C SER A 150 11.24 -2.30 13.14
N LEU A 151 11.03 -3.49 12.59
CA LEU A 151 11.97 -4.62 12.70
C LEU A 151 13.30 -4.33 12.01
N SER A 152 13.28 -3.72 10.81
CA SER A 152 14.49 -3.27 10.12
C SER A 152 15.30 -2.27 10.95
N MET A 153 14.63 -1.41 11.71
CA MET A 153 15.27 -0.40 12.57
C MET A 153 15.98 -1.01 13.79
N VAL A 154 15.63 -2.23 14.20
CA VAL A 154 16.42 -3.00 15.21
C VAL A 154 17.79 -3.38 14.63
N LEU A 155 17.83 -3.70 13.34
CA LEU A 155 19.04 -4.16 12.63
C LEU A 155 19.92 -3.01 12.13
N LEU A 156 19.33 -1.85 11.86
CA LEU A 156 20.02 -0.70 11.25
C LEU A 156 21.24 -0.21 12.06
N PRO A 157 21.20 -0.03 13.40
CA PRO A 157 22.37 0.36 14.17
C PRO A 157 23.52 -0.64 14.05
N LEU A 158 23.20 -1.94 14.00
CA LEU A 158 24.20 -3.01 13.85
C LEU A 158 24.82 -2.99 12.45
N LEU A 159 24.05 -2.70 11.40
CA LEU A 159 24.57 -2.54 10.05
C LEU A 159 25.59 -1.39 9.99
N ILE A 160 25.22 -0.21 10.51
CA ILE A 160 26.11 0.96 10.54
C ILE A 160 27.36 0.66 11.36
N TYR A 161 27.23 -0.02 12.50
CA TYR A 161 28.35 -0.45 13.33
C TYR A 161 29.34 -1.32 12.54
N HIS A 162 28.86 -2.35 11.84
CA HIS A 162 29.76 -3.25 11.11
C HIS A 162 30.39 -2.58 9.88
N ILE A 163 29.67 -1.68 9.19
CA ILE A 163 30.24 -0.88 8.10
C ILE A 163 31.40 -0.02 8.67
N HIS A 164 31.17 0.66 9.79
CA HIS A 164 32.20 1.46 10.43
C HIS A 164 33.40 0.64 10.90
N GLN A 165 33.16 -0.55 11.50
CA GLN A 165 34.21 -1.49 11.91
C GLN A 165 35.12 -1.89 10.73
N PHE A 166 34.52 -2.16 9.58
CA PHE A 166 35.29 -2.49 8.38
C PHE A 166 36.05 -1.28 7.82
N LEU A 167 35.38 -0.14 7.71
CA LEU A 167 35.96 1.06 7.08
C LEU A 167 37.08 1.71 7.92
N MET A 168 36.87 1.81 9.23
CA MET A 168 37.72 2.60 10.13
C MET A 168 38.66 1.77 11.02
N GLU A 169 38.33 0.51 11.28
CA GLU A 169 39.07 -0.34 12.20
C GLU A 169 39.60 -1.62 11.52
N ASP A 170 39.55 -1.68 10.19
CA ASP A 170 40.07 -2.77 9.36
C ASP A 170 39.57 -4.16 9.74
N CYS A 171 38.35 -4.26 10.31
CA CYS A 171 37.78 -5.51 10.75
C CYS A 171 37.11 -6.26 9.58
N GLU A 172 37.87 -7.09 8.85
CA GLU A 172 37.36 -7.87 7.71
C GLU A 172 36.21 -8.81 8.07
N LYS A 173 36.17 -9.31 9.31
CA LYS A 173 35.08 -10.16 9.80
C LYS A 173 33.71 -9.43 9.77
N SER A 174 33.71 -8.11 9.70
CA SER A 174 32.49 -7.31 9.62
C SER A 174 31.79 -7.45 8.27
N ILE A 175 32.49 -7.82 7.20
CA ILE A 175 31.90 -8.00 5.86
C ILE A 175 30.76 -9.02 5.89
N LYS A 176 30.98 -10.17 6.51
CA LYS A 176 29.93 -11.20 6.65
C LYS A 176 28.69 -10.69 7.39
N TRP A 177 28.91 -9.86 8.42
CA TRP A 177 27.81 -9.29 9.19
C TRP A 177 27.07 -8.21 8.40
N ILE A 178 27.76 -7.40 7.58
CA ILE A 178 27.13 -6.47 6.65
C ILE A 178 26.18 -7.22 5.72
N VAL A 179 26.65 -8.30 5.09
CA VAL A 179 25.83 -9.14 4.20
C VAL A 179 24.63 -9.73 4.94
N LEU A 180 24.85 -10.38 6.08
CA LEU A 180 23.78 -11.06 6.82
C LEU A 180 22.72 -10.08 7.36
N ILE A 181 23.17 -8.96 7.94
CA ILE A 181 22.25 -7.96 8.51
C ILE A 181 21.46 -7.27 7.40
N PHE A 182 22.11 -6.93 6.29
CA PHE A 182 21.42 -6.31 5.17
C PHE A 182 20.46 -7.28 4.47
N THR A 183 20.79 -8.57 4.40
CA THR A 183 19.83 -9.61 3.98
C THR A 183 18.60 -9.64 4.90
N GLY A 184 18.82 -9.60 6.21
CA GLY A 184 17.72 -9.49 7.18
C GLY A 184 16.85 -8.26 6.96
N ILE A 185 17.44 -7.09 6.70
CA ILE A 185 16.72 -5.85 6.40
C ILE A 185 15.91 -5.98 5.10
N LEU A 186 16.48 -6.56 4.05
CA LEU A 186 15.77 -6.83 2.78
C LEU A 186 14.58 -7.77 3.00
N LEU A 187 14.74 -8.82 3.81
CA LEU A 187 13.66 -9.74 4.17
C LEU A 187 12.64 -9.12 5.14
N CYS A 188 12.94 -7.97 5.75
CA CYS A 188 11.98 -7.18 6.51
C CYS A 188 11.19 -6.23 5.60
N HIS A 189 11.90 -5.40 4.80
CA HIS A 189 11.26 -4.34 4.02
C HIS A 189 12.17 -3.90 2.85
N VAL A 190 11.89 -4.39 1.65
CA VAL A 190 12.73 -4.14 0.45
C VAL A 190 12.88 -2.64 0.15
N GLY A 191 11.78 -1.88 0.17
CA GLY A 191 11.81 -0.43 -0.08
C GLY A 191 12.67 0.33 0.93
N TYR A 192 12.55 0.00 2.21
CA TYR A 192 13.36 0.63 3.26
C TYR A 192 14.85 0.23 3.16
N ALA A 193 15.14 -1.02 2.75
CA ALA A 193 16.50 -1.45 2.46
C ALA A 193 17.13 -0.64 1.31
N GLY A 194 16.36 -0.33 0.26
CA GLY A 194 16.79 0.55 -0.82
C GLY A 194 17.12 1.96 -0.33
N MET A 195 16.28 2.52 0.54
CA MET A 195 16.52 3.84 1.17
C MET A 195 17.77 3.83 2.05
N ILE A 196 18.00 2.77 2.84
CA ILE A 196 19.24 2.59 3.61
C ILE A 196 20.46 2.52 2.68
N ALA A 197 20.36 1.77 1.57
CA ALA A 197 21.44 1.69 0.60
C ALA A 197 21.80 3.05 0.01
N LEU A 198 20.79 3.85 -0.38
CA LEU A 198 21.02 5.23 -0.87
C LEU A 198 21.68 6.13 0.18
N ALA A 199 21.20 6.09 1.42
CA ALA A 199 21.82 6.83 2.52
C ALA A 199 23.27 6.38 2.78
N LEU A 200 23.55 5.09 2.67
CA LEU A 200 24.90 4.55 2.79
C LEU A 200 25.80 4.97 1.61
N LEU A 201 25.27 5.13 0.40
CA LEU A 201 26.06 5.69 -0.72
C LEU A 201 26.50 7.13 -0.43
N ILE A 202 25.62 7.96 0.14
CA ILE A 202 25.96 9.32 0.59
C ILE A 202 27.05 9.25 1.68
N PHE A 203 26.89 8.34 2.65
CA PHE A 203 27.88 8.13 3.70
C PHE A 203 29.24 7.71 3.14
N LEU A 204 29.27 6.77 2.20
CA LEU A 204 30.50 6.31 1.56
C LEU A 204 31.16 7.39 0.72
N LEU A 205 30.38 8.29 0.12
CA LEU A 205 30.91 9.46 -0.59
C LEU A 205 31.68 10.39 0.37
N PHE A 206 31.07 10.78 1.50
CA PHE A 206 31.76 11.58 2.51
C PHE A 206 32.96 10.86 3.11
N TYR A 207 32.82 9.56 3.37
CA TYR A 207 33.94 8.75 3.85
C TYR A 207 35.10 8.74 2.86
N LYS A 208 34.84 8.56 1.56
CA LYS A 208 35.85 8.59 0.49
C LYS A 208 36.54 9.95 0.39
N ILE A 209 35.79 11.06 0.47
CA ILE A 209 36.34 12.42 0.40
C ILE A 209 37.30 12.65 1.57
N LEU A 210 36.90 12.26 2.79
CA LEU A 210 37.68 12.52 4.00
C LEU A 210 38.87 11.57 4.19
N ASN A 211 38.75 10.31 3.75
CA ASN A 211 39.73 9.26 4.05
C ASN A 211 40.47 8.71 2.81
N ARG A 212 40.04 9.06 1.60
CA ARG A 212 40.64 8.66 0.31
C ARG A 212 40.76 7.14 0.08
N GLN A 213 39.90 6.32 0.70
CA GLN A 213 39.95 4.84 0.65
C GLN A 213 38.89 4.26 -0.29
N SER A 214 39.07 4.42 -1.60
CA SER A 214 38.08 3.98 -2.61
C SER A 214 37.85 2.47 -2.63
N LYS A 215 38.90 1.63 -2.41
CA LYS A 215 38.78 0.16 -2.40
C LYS A 215 37.84 -0.33 -1.31
N LYS A 216 37.94 0.21 -0.10
CA LYS A 216 37.04 -0.17 1.00
C LYS A 216 35.57 0.22 0.72
N CYS A 217 35.34 1.40 0.11
CA CYS A 217 34.00 1.81 -0.31
C CYS A 217 33.40 0.81 -1.31
N LEU A 218 34.18 0.38 -2.31
CA LEU A 218 33.75 -0.59 -3.29
C LEU A 218 33.41 -1.95 -2.64
N THR A 219 34.23 -2.40 -1.68
CA THR A 219 33.95 -3.63 -0.92
C THR A 219 32.63 -3.55 -0.16
N VAL A 220 32.32 -2.41 0.48
CA VAL A 220 31.02 -2.22 1.15
C VAL A 220 29.88 -2.26 0.14
N ILE A 221 30.01 -1.59 -1.01
CA ILE A 221 28.99 -1.59 -2.06
C ILE A 221 28.74 -3.03 -2.55
N ILE A 222 29.76 -3.80 -2.83
CA ILE A 222 29.64 -5.22 -3.24
C ILE A 222 28.97 -6.03 -2.13
N SER A 223 29.31 -5.79 -0.86
CA SER A 223 28.70 -6.47 0.29
C SER A 223 27.22 -6.12 0.45
N LEU A 224 26.77 -4.94 0.04
CA LEU A 224 25.36 -4.56 0.02
C LEU A 224 24.59 -5.09 -1.20
N LEU A 225 25.29 -5.41 -2.30
CA LEU A 225 24.69 -6.02 -3.50
C LEU A 225 24.54 -7.54 -3.36
N LEU A 226 25.44 -8.21 -2.66
CA LEU A 226 25.40 -9.67 -2.50
C LEU A 226 24.08 -10.21 -1.89
N PRO A 227 23.43 -9.56 -0.91
CA PRO A 227 22.13 -9.94 -0.39
C PRO A 227 21.04 -10.08 -1.46
N PHE A 228 21.03 -9.24 -2.49
CA PHE A 228 20.06 -9.35 -3.60
C PHE A 228 20.21 -10.67 -4.37
N LEU A 229 21.43 -11.21 -4.46
CA LEU A 229 21.65 -12.54 -5.04
C LEU A 229 21.18 -13.64 -4.09
N LEU A 230 21.38 -13.49 -2.78
CA LEU A 230 20.97 -14.50 -1.79
C LEU A 230 19.46 -14.70 -1.75
N ILE A 231 18.69 -13.62 -1.89
CA ILE A 231 17.22 -13.66 -1.91
C ILE A 231 16.65 -13.58 -3.34
N GLY A 232 17.50 -13.70 -4.36
CA GLY A 232 17.17 -13.40 -5.75
C GLY A 232 15.98 -14.17 -6.30
N ILE A 233 15.80 -15.44 -5.91
CA ILE A 233 14.65 -16.25 -6.34
C ILE A 233 13.34 -15.66 -5.83
N TRP A 234 13.27 -15.35 -4.54
CA TRP A 234 12.09 -14.71 -3.95
C TRP A 234 11.85 -13.31 -4.52
N LEU A 235 12.91 -12.50 -4.61
CA LEU A 235 12.81 -11.13 -5.12
C LEU A 235 12.38 -11.10 -6.59
N TYR A 236 12.90 -12.01 -7.43
CA TYR A 236 12.48 -12.15 -8.82
C TYR A 236 11.00 -12.51 -8.92
N ALA A 237 10.53 -13.49 -8.15
CA ALA A 237 9.13 -13.88 -8.13
C ALA A 237 8.22 -12.71 -7.66
N SER A 238 8.67 -11.97 -6.65
CA SER A 238 7.97 -10.78 -6.15
C SER A 238 7.84 -9.69 -7.22
N LEU A 239 8.95 -9.35 -7.90
CA LEU A 239 8.97 -8.30 -8.93
C LEU A 239 8.24 -8.71 -10.21
N LYS A 240 8.39 -9.97 -10.67
CA LYS A 240 7.74 -10.47 -11.88
C LYS A 240 6.22 -10.59 -11.74
N GLY A 241 5.74 -10.85 -10.53
CA GLY A 241 4.32 -10.95 -10.26
C GLY A 241 3.56 -9.64 -10.41
N GLY A 242 4.33 -8.57 -10.54
CA GLY A 242 3.86 -7.23 -10.78
C GLY A 242 3.10 -6.64 -9.60
N ILE A 243 3.40 -5.42 -9.26
CA ILE A 243 2.39 -4.52 -8.73
C ILE A 243 1.39 -4.42 -9.86
N THR A 244 0.14 -4.78 -9.65
CA THR A 244 -0.89 -4.63 -10.66
C THR A 244 -0.86 -3.20 -11.16
N SER A 245 -0.99 -3.00 -12.45
CA SER A 245 -0.81 -1.71 -13.14
C SER A 245 -1.87 -0.66 -12.81
N THR A 246 -2.87 -1.00 -11.99
CA THR A 246 -3.86 -0.06 -11.51
C THR A 246 -3.18 1.00 -10.67
N ASP A 247 -2.80 2.05 -11.34
CA ASP A 247 -2.57 3.39 -10.81
C ASP A 247 -1.66 3.61 -9.66
N SER A 248 -0.76 2.65 -9.45
CA SER A 248 0.34 2.88 -8.52
C SER A 248 1.15 4.14 -8.87
N SER A 249 1.19 4.58 -10.14
CA SER A 249 2.00 5.72 -10.53
C SER A 249 1.41 7.06 -10.09
N GLN A 250 0.11 7.29 -10.23
CA GLN A 250 -0.51 8.56 -9.83
C GLN A 250 -0.69 8.63 -8.32
N VAL A 251 -1.22 7.58 -7.71
CA VAL A 251 -1.37 7.47 -6.26
C VAL A 251 0.00 7.57 -5.57
N MET A 252 1.04 6.90 -6.09
CA MET A 252 2.40 7.04 -5.57
C MET A 252 2.97 8.43 -5.75
N LYS A 253 2.60 9.14 -6.83
CA LYS A 253 3.01 10.53 -7.04
C LYS A 253 2.37 11.46 -6.02
N GLU A 254 1.10 11.27 -5.69
CA GLU A 254 0.39 12.05 -4.67
C GLU A 254 0.98 11.77 -3.29
N PHE A 255 1.15 10.52 -2.88
CA PHE A 255 1.86 10.17 -1.64
C PHE A 255 3.29 10.71 -1.59
N PHE A 256 3.98 10.76 -2.72
CA PHE A 256 5.31 11.36 -2.79
C PHE A 256 5.26 12.87 -2.54
N GLN A 257 4.24 13.57 -3.07
CA GLN A 257 4.05 15.00 -2.81
C GLN A 257 3.76 15.28 -1.34
N ASP A 258 2.95 14.48 -0.70
CA ASP A 258 2.57 14.63 0.71
C ASP A 258 3.68 14.21 1.69
N ALA A 259 4.67 13.46 1.21
CA ALA A 259 5.78 12.97 2.03
C ALA A 259 6.88 14.00 2.30
N TRP A 260 6.69 15.28 1.97
CA TRP A 260 7.68 16.33 2.12
C TRP A 260 7.44 17.21 3.34
N ILE A 261 8.50 17.46 4.11
CA ILE A 261 8.42 18.20 5.35
C ILE A 261 8.61 19.68 5.14
N SER A 262 7.91 20.48 5.93
CA SER A 262 8.29 21.87 6.17
C SER A 262 9.63 21.94 6.91
N LEU A 263 10.50 22.88 6.54
CA LEU A 263 11.73 23.20 7.28
C LEU A 263 11.48 23.74 8.70
N ASN A 264 10.23 23.90 9.11
CA ASN A 264 9.91 24.42 10.44
C ASN A 264 10.24 23.37 11.52
N PRO A 265 11.31 23.57 12.32
CA PRO A 265 11.69 22.61 13.37
C PRO A 265 10.70 22.59 14.55
N PHE A 266 9.76 23.54 14.61
CA PHE A 266 8.70 23.62 15.60
C PHE A 266 7.35 23.14 15.06
N TYR A 267 7.33 22.54 13.87
CA TYR A 267 6.13 22.00 13.28
C TYR A 267 5.48 21.01 14.24
N ARG A 268 4.37 21.42 14.81
CA ARG A 268 3.54 20.59 15.68
C ARG A 268 2.53 19.85 14.83
N TYR A 269 2.28 18.65 15.21
CA TYR A 269 1.26 17.79 14.64
C TYR A 269 -0.12 18.39 14.86
N GLU A 270 -0.72 18.96 13.85
CA GLU A 270 -2.09 19.49 13.90
C GLU A 270 -3.11 18.54 13.26
N SER A 271 -2.66 17.45 12.65
CA SER A 271 -3.55 16.47 12.04
C SER A 271 -3.07 15.04 12.23
N ASN A 272 -4.00 14.09 12.19
CA ASN A 272 -3.82 12.65 12.45
C ASN A 272 -2.76 11.94 11.57
N ASN A 273 -2.18 12.61 10.61
CA ASN A 273 -1.31 11.96 9.61
C ASN A 273 0.17 12.31 9.72
N VAL A 274 0.64 13.11 10.71
CA VAL A 274 1.92 13.74 10.45
C VAL A 274 2.84 13.80 11.64
N THR A 275 3.77 12.91 11.69
CA THR A 275 4.95 13.04 12.52
C THR A 275 6.23 13.11 11.68
N PHE A 276 6.36 14.17 10.89
CA PHE A 276 7.54 14.42 10.07
C PHE A 276 8.63 15.19 10.80
N TYR A 277 8.46 15.33 12.09
CA TYR A 277 9.41 15.99 12.94
C TYR A 277 10.67 15.12 13.12
N PHE A 278 11.84 15.69 12.90
CA PHE A 278 13.12 14.99 13.06
C PHE A 278 13.90 15.43 14.30
N GLY A 279 13.46 16.48 15.00
CA GLY A 279 14.10 17.00 16.19
C GLY A 279 15.08 18.16 15.90
N LEU A 280 14.86 19.29 16.56
CA LEU A 280 15.74 20.46 16.45
C LEU A 280 17.13 20.17 17.01
N ALA A 281 17.20 19.52 18.17
CA ALA A 281 18.48 19.20 18.80
C ALA A 281 19.26 18.18 17.97
N ALA A 282 18.60 17.19 17.37
CA ALA A 282 19.23 16.24 16.45
C ALA A 282 19.82 16.96 15.23
N PHE A 283 19.08 17.91 14.64
CA PHE A 283 19.56 18.69 13.51
C PHE A 283 20.79 19.55 13.89
N VAL A 284 20.71 20.31 15.00
CA VAL A 284 21.81 21.14 15.48
C VAL A 284 23.04 20.28 15.79
N LEU A 285 22.84 19.12 16.42
CA LEU A 285 23.91 18.17 16.71
C LEU A 285 24.55 17.63 15.42
N ALA A 286 23.75 17.36 14.38
CA ALA A 286 24.27 16.91 13.09
C ALA A 286 25.15 17.97 12.41
N VAL A 287 24.69 19.23 12.36
CA VAL A 287 25.45 20.35 11.78
C VAL A 287 26.72 20.59 12.57
N PHE A 288 26.60 20.74 13.90
CA PHE A 288 27.76 21.00 14.77
C PHE A 288 28.75 19.83 14.74
N GLY A 289 28.26 18.59 14.79
CA GLY A 289 29.08 17.39 14.68
C GLY A 289 29.79 17.26 13.34
N GLY A 290 29.14 17.64 12.24
CA GLY A 290 29.74 17.67 10.91
C GLY A 290 30.90 18.67 10.83
N LEU A 291 30.81 19.83 11.49
CA LEU A 291 31.82 20.87 11.46
C LEU A 291 32.96 20.66 12.48
N CYS A 292 32.66 20.13 13.66
CA CYS A 292 33.56 20.13 14.81
C CYS A 292 34.04 18.74 15.25
N SER A 293 33.48 17.64 14.75
CA SER A 293 33.90 16.30 15.12
C SER A 293 35.16 15.85 14.36
N HIS A 294 35.67 14.68 14.67
CA HIS A 294 36.82 14.13 13.95
C HIS A 294 36.40 13.26 12.76
N ARG A 295 37.36 12.91 11.89
CA ARG A 295 37.14 12.19 10.62
C ARG A 295 36.35 10.87 10.73
N LYS A 296 36.30 10.23 11.92
CA LYS A 296 35.54 8.99 12.13
C LYS A 296 34.05 9.25 12.29
N SER A 297 33.65 10.40 12.84
CA SER A 297 32.26 10.78 13.12
C SER A 297 31.64 11.64 12.01
N MET A 298 32.45 12.48 11.37
CA MET A 298 32.01 13.44 10.34
C MET A 298 31.14 12.82 9.24
N PRO A 299 31.48 11.67 8.63
CA PRO A 299 30.70 11.15 7.50
C PRO A 299 29.22 10.92 7.85
N GLY A 300 28.94 10.40 9.05
CA GLY A 300 27.55 10.15 9.47
C GLY A 300 26.78 11.44 9.75
N PHE A 301 27.43 12.44 10.37
CA PHE A 301 26.81 13.74 10.59
C PHE A 301 26.49 14.45 9.27
N PHE A 302 27.44 14.52 8.32
CA PHE A 302 27.20 15.11 7.01
C PHE A 302 26.10 14.39 6.24
N THR A 303 26.08 13.05 6.28
CA THR A 303 25.03 12.27 5.66
C THR A 303 23.66 12.63 6.24
N ALA A 304 23.56 12.74 7.55
CA ALA A 304 22.31 13.11 8.20
C ALA A 304 21.84 14.51 7.82
N VAL A 305 22.76 15.49 7.75
CA VAL A 305 22.42 16.86 7.29
C VAL A 305 21.89 16.84 5.86
N VAL A 306 22.56 16.11 4.95
CA VAL A 306 22.10 15.99 3.56
C VAL A 306 20.72 15.34 3.49
N ILE A 307 20.51 14.25 4.24
CA ILE A 307 19.21 13.57 4.27
C ILE A 307 18.12 14.51 4.79
N PHE A 308 18.34 15.20 5.92
CA PHE A 308 17.36 16.13 6.45
C PHE A 308 17.03 17.25 5.45
N PHE A 309 18.04 17.76 4.75
CA PHE A 309 17.81 18.76 3.72
C PHE A 309 17.00 18.19 2.55
N CYS A 310 17.34 16.98 2.10
CA CYS A 310 16.62 16.29 1.03
C CYS A 310 15.18 15.93 1.39
N THR A 311 14.81 15.84 2.68
CA THR A 311 13.42 15.57 3.10
C THR A 311 12.52 16.80 3.14
N THR A 312 13.06 17.99 2.86
CA THR A 312 12.30 19.23 2.94
C THR A 312 11.59 19.57 1.64
N SER A 313 10.44 20.24 1.73
CA SER A 313 9.66 20.69 0.58
C SER A 313 10.48 21.53 -0.42
N SER A 314 11.52 22.21 0.04
CA SER A 314 12.44 22.98 -0.82
C SER A 314 13.20 22.11 -1.84
N MET A 315 13.43 20.83 -1.54
CA MET A 315 14.15 19.90 -2.41
C MET A 315 13.24 19.10 -3.34
N TYR A 316 11.93 19.15 -3.11
CA TYR A 316 10.95 18.45 -3.94
C TYR A 316 11.14 18.70 -5.45
N PRO A 317 11.24 19.96 -5.96
CA PRO A 317 11.36 20.21 -7.39
C PRO A 317 12.62 19.64 -8.05
N VAL A 318 13.63 19.29 -7.24
CA VAL A 318 14.87 18.67 -7.70
C VAL A 318 14.74 17.15 -7.71
N LEU A 319 14.25 16.59 -6.62
CA LEU A 319 14.22 15.14 -6.43
C LEU A 319 13.09 14.46 -7.20
N GLU A 320 11.97 15.14 -7.48
CA GLU A 320 10.90 14.62 -8.33
C GLU A 320 11.36 14.26 -9.75
N LYS A 321 12.43 14.92 -10.23
CA LYS A 321 13.02 14.68 -11.56
C LYS A 321 13.91 13.43 -11.63
N LEU A 322 14.22 12.83 -10.48
CA LEU A 322 15.05 11.63 -10.44
C LEU A 322 14.24 10.40 -10.89
N PRO A 323 14.84 9.51 -11.70
CA PRO A 323 14.18 8.26 -12.07
C PRO A 323 13.85 7.44 -10.81
N GLY A 324 12.62 6.98 -10.69
CA GLY A 324 12.16 6.21 -9.54
C GLY A 324 11.87 7.05 -8.30
N SER A 325 11.76 8.37 -8.41
CA SER A 325 11.44 9.27 -7.28
C SER A 325 10.13 8.91 -6.60
N GLN A 326 9.14 8.40 -7.34
CA GLN A 326 7.85 7.95 -6.81
C GLN A 326 7.97 6.83 -5.76
N TYR A 327 9.11 6.13 -5.69
CA TYR A 327 9.37 5.10 -4.68
C TYR A 327 10.16 5.62 -3.47
N LEU A 328 10.57 6.89 -3.48
CA LEU A 328 11.36 7.53 -2.43
C LEU A 328 10.43 8.17 -1.38
N TRP A 329 10.00 7.40 -0.40
CA TRP A 329 9.24 7.91 0.74
C TRP A 329 10.18 8.68 1.68
N MET A 330 10.31 9.98 1.43
CA MET A 330 11.34 10.83 2.07
C MET A 330 11.27 10.85 3.59
N LEU A 331 10.09 10.76 4.17
CA LEU A 331 9.88 10.59 5.60
C LEU A 331 10.68 9.48 6.25
N ARG A 332 10.74 8.34 5.58
CA ARG A 332 11.36 7.14 6.11
C ARG A 332 12.87 7.26 6.21
N PHE A 333 13.48 8.21 5.49
CA PHE A 333 14.89 8.53 5.61
C PHE A 333 15.25 9.21 6.94
N ILE A 334 14.29 9.82 7.65
CA ILE A 334 14.53 10.49 8.93
C ILE A 334 15.09 9.51 9.96
N SER A 335 14.53 8.32 10.07
CA SER A 335 15.02 7.30 11.00
C SER A 335 16.45 6.86 10.68
N ILE A 336 16.82 6.83 9.40
CA ILE A 336 18.19 6.51 8.95
C ILE A 336 19.15 7.63 9.36
N ALA A 337 18.76 8.89 9.12
CA ALA A 337 19.55 10.07 9.52
C ALA A 337 19.74 10.11 11.04
N LEU A 338 18.68 9.89 11.81
CA LEU A 338 18.75 9.83 13.28
C LEU A 338 19.71 8.74 13.75
N CYS A 339 19.65 7.54 13.16
CA CYS A 339 20.60 6.47 13.47
C CYS A 339 22.05 6.88 13.22
N MET A 340 22.31 7.55 12.09
CA MET A 340 23.65 8.04 11.76
C MET A 340 24.14 9.14 12.71
N ILE A 341 23.25 10.04 13.15
CA ILE A 341 23.56 11.05 14.16
C ILE A 341 23.94 10.40 15.48
N LEU A 342 23.08 9.54 16.01
CA LEU A 342 23.30 8.89 17.30
C LEU A 342 24.57 8.03 17.29
N TYR A 343 24.83 7.31 16.18
CA TYR A 343 26.04 6.54 16.04
C TYR A 343 27.28 7.43 15.95
N SER A 344 27.26 8.49 15.17
CA SER A 344 28.36 9.45 15.05
C SER A 344 28.62 10.18 16.37
N PHE A 345 27.58 10.50 17.12
CA PHE A 345 27.67 11.08 18.45
C PHE A 345 28.31 10.09 19.46
N LEU A 346 27.97 8.81 19.38
CA LEU A 346 28.63 7.77 20.19
C LEU A 346 30.13 7.70 19.90
N LEU A 347 30.55 7.93 18.66
CA LEU A 347 31.95 7.89 18.25
C LEU A 347 32.72 9.17 18.61
N TRP A 348 32.06 10.28 18.88
CA TRP A 348 32.70 11.57 19.15
C TRP A 348 33.36 11.57 20.52
N ASP A 349 34.59 11.08 20.60
CA ASP A 349 35.36 10.88 21.84
C ASP A 349 36.07 12.15 22.33
N THR A 350 36.29 13.12 21.46
CA THR A 350 36.93 14.41 21.80
C THR A 350 35.99 15.42 22.48
N LEU A 351 34.67 15.16 22.46
CA LEU A 351 33.71 16.03 23.10
C LEU A 351 33.81 15.94 24.62
N LYS A 352 33.89 17.08 25.29
CA LYS A 352 33.98 17.14 26.76
C LYS A 352 32.71 16.54 27.43
N LYS A 353 32.89 15.79 28.52
CA LYS A 353 31.80 15.10 29.23
C LYS A 353 30.58 15.98 29.55
N PRO A 354 30.74 17.25 30.06
CA PRO A 354 29.58 18.11 30.31
C PRO A 354 28.75 18.37 29.05
N PHE A 355 29.41 18.61 27.91
CA PHE A 355 28.73 18.82 26.63
C PHE A 355 27.97 17.58 26.15
N ILE A 356 28.52 16.38 26.38
CA ILE A 356 27.80 15.14 26.04
C ILE A 356 26.45 15.10 26.77
N TRP A 357 26.44 15.40 28.07
CA TRP A 357 25.20 15.39 28.85
C TRP A 357 24.23 16.51 28.46
N VAL A 358 24.73 17.70 28.09
CA VAL A 358 23.88 18.76 27.54
C VAL A 358 23.23 18.30 26.23
N CYS A 359 24.00 17.71 25.31
CA CYS A 359 23.43 17.16 24.07
C CYS A 359 22.41 16.05 24.36
N CYS A 360 22.68 15.17 25.34
CA CYS A 360 21.74 14.14 25.76
C CYS A 360 20.41 14.73 26.26
N LEU A 361 20.45 15.77 27.09
CA LEU A 361 19.26 16.46 27.60
C LEU A 361 18.47 17.13 26.45
N LEU A 362 19.17 17.74 25.49
CA LEU A 362 18.51 18.34 24.32
C LEU A 362 17.86 17.26 23.42
N LEU A 363 18.51 16.11 23.24
CA LEU A 363 17.90 14.98 22.51
C LEU A 363 16.68 14.40 23.25
N VAL A 364 16.68 14.41 24.59
CA VAL A 364 15.48 14.04 25.37
C VAL A 364 14.36 15.05 25.11
N ALA A 365 14.67 16.34 24.99
CA ALA A 365 13.68 17.35 24.67
C ALA A 365 13.04 17.12 23.26
N ASP A 366 13.80 16.63 22.28
CA ASP A 366 13.28 16.26 20.96
C ASP A 366 12.28 15.08 21.02
N VAL A 367 12.40 14.21 22.02
CA VAL A 367 11.53 13.04 22.20
C VAL A 367 10.16 13.40 22.79
N ILE A 368 10.10 14.47 23.61
CA ILE A 368 8.88 14.86 24.33
C ILE A 368 7.65 15.03 23.41
N PRO A 369 7.73 15.71 22.25
CA PRO A 369 6.57 15.85 21.36
C PRO A 369 6.01 14.50 20.88
N SER A 370 6.88 13.57 20.50
CA SER A 370 6.48 12.25 20.00
C SER A 370 5.81 11.40 21.09
N VAL A 371 6.40 11.41 22.30
CA VAL A 371 5.83 10.68 23.47
C VAL A 371 4.51 11.32 23.89
N SER A 372 4.41 12.65 23.87
CA SER A 372 3.18 13.37 24.18
C SER A 372 2.06 13.02 23.20
N LEU A 373 2.39 12.97 21.91
CA LEU A 373 1.43 12.57 20.87
C LEU A 373 0.97 11.13 21.04
N PHE A 374 1.90 10.20 21.27
CA PHE A 374 1.58 8.81 21.55
C PHE A 374 0.65 8.69 22.76
N TYR A 375 0.96 9.38 23.85
CA TYR A 375 0.14 9.37 25.07
C TYR A 375 -1.24 10.01 24.85
N SER A 376 -1.33 11.11 24.12
CA SER A 376 -2.61 11.79 23.83
C SER A 376 -3.52 10.98 22.91
N GLY A 377 -2.97 10.08 22.11
CA GLY A 377 -3.72 9.15 21.26
C GLY A 377 -4.30 7.94 22.00
N MET A 378 -3.97 7.76 23.29
CA MET A 378 -4.54 6.68 24.08
C MET A 378 -5.98 6.98 24.49
N GLY A 379 -6.89 6.09 24.15
CA GLY A 379 -8.30 6.14 24.53
C GLY A 379 -8.57 5.48 25.88
N THR A 380 -9.85 5.38 26.22
CA THR A 380 -10.35 4.77 27.46
C THR A 380 -10.94 3.36 27.25
N GLN A 381 -11.24 3.01 26.00
CA GLN A 381 -11.78 1.70 25.61
C GLN A 381 -10.63 0.75 25.27
N THR A 382 -10.85 -0.53 25.35
CA THR A 382 -9.90 -1.54 24.85
C THR A 382 -9.90 -1.59 23.31
N ALA A 383 -8.84 -2.14 22.72
CA ALA A 383 -8.78 -2.34 21.28
C ALA A 383 -9.93 -3.22 20.77
N GLU A 384 -10.30 -4.25 21.53
CA GLU A 384 -11.38 -5.16 21.19
C GLU A 384 -12.74 -4.45 21.20
N GLU A 385 -13.00 -3.61 22.21
CA GLU A 385 -14.23 -2.79 22.28
C GLU A 385 -14.31 -1.82 21.11
N ASN A 386 -13.21 -1.11 20.78
CA ASN A 386 -13.16 -0.20 19.64
C ASN A 386 -13.38 -0.92 18.29
N LEU A 387 -12.77 -2.09 18.10
CA LEU A 387 -12.93 -2.89 16.87
C LEU A 387 -14.36 -3.43 16.76
N LYS A 388 -14.97 -3.81 17.88
CA LYS A 388 -16.37 -4.25 17.91
C LYS A 388 -17.30 -3.09 17.57
N GLU A 389 -17.13 -1.93 18.19
CA GLU A 389 -17.92 -0.73 17.89
C GLU A 389 -17.77 -0.33 16.41
N LEU A 390 -16.55 -0.36 15.86
CA LEU A 390 -16.31 -0.10 14.45
C LEU A 390 -17.00 -1.13 13.56
N SER A 391 -16.92 -2.41 13.89
CA SER A 391 -17.58 -3.49 13.14
C SER A 391 -19.10 -3.36 13.16
N ASP A 392 -19.68 -2.92 14.29
CA ASP A 392 -21.12 -2.74 14.43
C ASP A 392 -21.60 -1.49 13.68
N THR A 393 -20.91 -0.36 13.82
CA THR A 393 -21.27 0.90 13.14
C THR A 393 -21.12 0.85 11.63
N THR A 394 -20.19 0.02 11.13
CA THR A 394 -20.01 -0.23 9.69
C THR A 394 -20.88 -1.36 9.14
N LEU A 395 -21.75 -1.96 9.92
CA LEU A 395 -22.56 -3.14 9.59
C LEU A 395 -21.73 -4.39 9.23
N ILE A 396 -20.41 -4.41 9.47
CA ILE A 396 -19.55 -5.59 9.19
C ILE A 396 -19.97 -6.78 10.04
N THR A 397 -20.31 -6.57 11.31
CA THR A 397 -20.82 -7.66 12.17
C THR A 397 -22.04 -8.31 11.53
N LYS A 398 -23.01 -7.51 11.08
CA LYS A 398 -24.23 -8.02 10.44
C LYS A 398 -23.94 -8.67 9.08
N ALA A 399 -23.06 -8.06 8.29
CA ALA A 399 -22.62 -8.63 7.03
C ALA A 399 -22.00 -10.03 7.21
N LYS A 400 -21.14 -10.21 8.23
CA LYS A 400 -20.53 -11.52 8.53
C LYS A 400 -21.55 -12.57 8.95
N GLU A 401 -22.60 -12.19 9.67
CA GLU A 401 -23.67 -13.12 10.07
C GLU A 401 -24.42 -13.71 8.88
N VAL A 402 -24.67 -12.90 7.84
CA VAL A 402 -25.44 -13.32 6.66
C VAL A 402 -24.57 -13.93 5.56
N THR A 403 -23.31 -13.51 5.44
CA THR A 403 -22.41 -13.99 4.39
C THR A 403 -22.17 -15.50 4.51
N ARG A 404 -22.36 -16.22 3.41
CA ARG A 404 -22.07 -17.65 3.31
C ARG A 404 -20.89 -17.93 2.36
N GLN A 405 -20.67 -17.08 1.37
CA GLN A 405 -19.62 -17.23 0.37
C GLN A 405 -18.61 -16.11 0.46
N ARG A 406 -18.95 -14.89 0.03
CA ARG A 406 -18.03 -13.76 0.00
C ARG A 406 -18.72 -12.44 0.27
N LEU A 407 -18.07 -11.58 1.02
CA LEU A 407 -18.47 -10.20 1.28
C LEU A 407 -17.72 -9.24 0.34
N ALA A 408 -18.44 -8.47 -0.46
CA ALA A 408 -17.91 -7.29 -1.11
C ALA A 408 -18.06 -6.08 -0.19
N LEU A 409 -16.95 -5.56 0.35
CA LEU A 409 -16.91 -4.33 1.11
C LEU A 409 -16.53 -3.18 0.18
N LEU A 410 -17.48 -2.30 -0.12
CA LEU A 410 -17.32 -1.19 -1.06
C LEU A 410 -17.33 0.13 -0.29
N ASP A 411 -16.16 0.53 0.17
CA ASP A 411 -15.92 1.67 1.04
C ASP A 411 -14.83 2.62 0.51
N GLY A 412 -14.43 2.50 -0.76
CA GLY A 412 -13.33 3.27 -1.34
C GLY A 412 -12.02 3.13 -0.57
N SER A 413 -11.85 2.02 0.16
CA SER A 413 -10.73 1.78 1.08
C SER A 413 -10.68 2.72 2.29
N SER A 414 -11.81 3.27 2.71
CA SER A 414 -11.88 4.15 3.90
C SER A 414 -11.45 3.45 5.19
N LEU A 415 -11.76 2.16 5.34
CA LEU A 415 -11.27 1.32 6.42
C LEU A 415 -9.81 0.86 6.22
N GLY A 416 -9.28 1.00 5.00
CA GLY A 416 -7.88 0.72 4.68
C GLY A 416 -7.38 -0.62 5.19
N ALA A 417 -6.31 -0.58 5.97
CA ALA A 417 -5.68 -1.77 6.55
C ALA A 417 -6.50 -2.47 7.66
N THR A 418 -7.55 -1.83 8.15
CA THR A 418 -8.46 -2.40 9.16
C THR A 418 -9.43 -3.41 8.55
N ALA A 419 -9.85 -3.18 7.30
CA ALA A 419 -10.86 -4.00 6.63
C ALA A 419 -10.53 -5.51 6.58
N PRO A 420 -9.34 -5.96 6.15
CA PRO A 420 -9.04 -7.40 6.11
C PRO A 420 -9.08 -8.05 7.50
N TYR A 421 -8.64 -7.34 8.52
CA TYR A 421 -8.69 -7.85 9.89
C TYR A 421 -10.13 -7.96 10.38
N LEU A 422 -10.96 -6.91 10.25
CA LEU A 422 -12.35 -6.91 10.70
C LEU A 422 -13.20 -7.97 10.00
N VAL A 423 -13.05 -8.09 8.68
CA VAL A 423 -13.88 -9.01 7.88
C VAL A 423 -13.43 -10.45 8.04
N SER A 424 -12.11 -10.69 7.94
CA SER A 424 -11.58 -12.04 7.75
C SER A 424 -10.89 -12.63 8.98
N ASP A 425 -10.71 -11.87 10.07
CA ASP A 425 -9.98 -12.34 11.25
C ASP A 425 -10.65 -12.02 12.59
N PHE A 426 -11.19 -10.83 12.77
CA PHE A 426 -11.77 -10.38 14.04
C PHE A 426 -13.07 -11.15 14.40
N GLY A 427 -13.17 -11.60 15.66
CA GLY A 427 -14.33 -12.32 16.18
C GLY A 427 -14.40 -13.78 15.71
N ASP A 428 -15.53 -14.46 16.03
CA ASP A 428 -15.68 -15.90 15.82
C ASP A 428 -15.95 -16.28 14.37
N GLN A 429 -16.58 -15.38 13.60
CA GLN A 429 -16.90 -15.60 12.19
C GLN A 429 -15.84 -14.97 11.30
N LYS A 430 -15.20 -15.81 10.50
CA LYS A 430 -14.26 -15.40 9.46
C LYS A 430 -14.92 -15.59 8.10
N VAL A 431 -15.01 -14.54 7.33
CA VAL A 431 -15.59 -14.59 5.97
C VAL A 431 -14.55 -14.18 4.95
N GLN A 432 -14.71 -14.67 3.72
CA GLN A 432 -13.91 -14.20 2.60
C GLN A 432 -14.36 -12.79 2.24
N GLY A 433 -13.38 -11.85 2.17
CA GLY A 433 -13.63 -10.46 1.87
C GLY A 433 -13.01 -10.03 0.56
N ALA A 434 -13.73 -9.18 -0.16
CA ALA A 434 -13.17 -8.40 -1.24
C ALA A 434 -12.89 -6.97 -0.74
N PHE A 435 -11.83 -6.35 -1.18
CA PHE A 435 -11.40 -5.00 -0.89
C PHE A 435 -10.69 -4.80 0.47
N GLY A 436 -10.04 -3.66 0.60
CA GLY A 436 -9.17 -3.30 1.73
C GLY A 436 -7.74 -3.01 1.30
N ALA A 437 -6.84 -2.75 2.25
CA ALA A 437 -5.43 -2.51 1.95
C ALA A 437 -4.74 -3.75 1.37
N GLY A 438 -3.75 -3.54 0.49
CA GLY A 438 -2.93 -4.61 -0.08
C GLY A 438 -3.39 -5.13 -1.43
N TRP A 439 -4.22 -4.39 -2.12
CA TRP A 439 -4.69 -4.65 -3.48
C TRP A 439 -3.56 -4.98 -4.47
N GLN A 440 -2.35 -4.49 -4.25
CA GLN A 440 -1.17 -4.71 -5.10
C GLN A 440 -0.81 -6.19 -5.27
N SER A 441 -1.21 -7.05 -4.34
CA SER A 441 -0.91 -8.48 -4.39
C SER A 441 -2.07 -9.35 -4.88
N ALA A 442 -3.21 -8.74 -5.19
CA ALA A 442 -4.40 -9.45 -5.62
C ALA A 442 -4.53 -9.45 -7.14
N ALA A 443 -4.69 -10.63 -7.74
CA ALA A 443 -4.93 -10.76 -9.18
C ALA A 443 -6.29 -10.14 -9.59
N THR A 444 -7.24 -10.09 -8.66
CA THR A 444 -8.59 -9.56 -8.86
C THR A 444 -8.73 -8.07 -8.50
N ALA A 445 -7.63 -7.38 -8.20
CA ALA A 445 -7.68 -6.00 -7.71
C ALA A 445 -8.43 -5.05 -8.65
N ASN A 446 -8.20 -5.15 -9.96
CA ASN A 446 -8.85 -4.31 -10.96
C ASN A 446 -10.36 -4.46 -10.91
N ARG A 447 -10.87 -5.70 -10.86
CA ARG A 447 -12.31 -5.97 -10.78
C ARG A 447 -12.95 -5.42 -9.51
N ILE A 448 -12.22 -5.47 -8.40
CA ILE A 448 -12.68 -4.91 -7.12
C ILE A 448 -12.72 -3.37 -7.16
N VAL A 449 -11.73 -2.73 -7.80
CA VAL A 449 -11.73 -1.28 -8.01
C VAL A 449 -12.89 -0.86 -8.90
N GLU A 450 -13.20 -1.61 -9.95
CA GLU A 450 -14.36 -1.38 -10.83
C GLU A 450 -15.69 -1.41 -10.07
N LEU A 451 -15.85 -2.29 -9.07
CA LEU A 451 -17.05 -2.28 -8.23
C LEU A 451 -17.18 -0.99 -7.41
N ASN A 452 -16.09 -0.48 -6.86
CA ASN A 452 -16.11 0.80 -6.16
C ASN A 452 -16.44 1.96 -7.11
N GLN A 453 -15.83 1.96 -8.30
CA GLN A 453 -16.13 2.96 -9.33
C GLN A 453 -17.59 2.90 -9.76
N ALA A 454 -18.17 1.73 -9.88
CA ALA A 454 -19.59 1.57 -10.21
C ALA A 454 -20.52 2.18 -9.14
N VAL A 455 -20.13 2.13 -7.85
CA VAL A 455 -20.85 2.83 -6.78
C VAL A 455 -20.78 4.34 -6.96
N GLU A 456 -19.58 4.89 -7.23
CA GLU A 456 -19.35 6.32 -7.41
C GLU A 456 -20.08 6.87 -8.65
N ASP A 457 -20.19 6.08 -9.69
CA ASP A 457 -20.83 6.46 -10.96
C ASP A 457 -22.35 6.19 -10.97
N GLY A 458 -22.89 5.48 -9.96
CA GLY A 458 -24.30 5.12 -9.87
C GLY A 458 -24.71 3.94 -10.78
N ASN A 459 -23.76 3.11 -11.21
CA ASN A 459 -23.98 1.95 -12.09
C ASN A 459 -24.34 0.70 -11.30
N TYR A 460 -25.45 0.74 -10.55
CA TYR A 460 -25.77 -0.30 -9.56
C TYR A 460 -26.16 -1.64 -10.19
N LEU A 461 -26.78 -1.65 -11.35
CA LEU A 461 -27.08 -2.90 -12.04
C LEU A 461 -25.77 -3.65 -12.41
N TYR A 462 -24.82 -2.94 -12.97
CA TYR A 462 -23.47 -3.46 -13.24
C TYR A 462 -22.78 -3.93 -11.96
N LEU A 463 -22.86 -3.13 -10.90
CA LEU A 463 -22.28 -3.47 -9.60
C LEU A 463 -22.74 -4.85 -9.11
N PHE A 464 -24.06 -5.07 -9.01
CA PHE A 464 -24.59 -6.31 -8.47
C PHE A 464 -24.36 -7.50 -9.42
N ASP A 465 -24.38 -7.28 -10.74
CA ASP A 465 -24.06 -8.33 -11.71
C ASP A 465 -22.60 -8.78 -11.58
N ARG A 466 -21.66 -7.84 -11.48
CA ARG A 466 -20.25 -8.16 -11.26
C ARG A 466 -19.98 -8.74 -9.88
N ALA A 467 -20.70 -8.33 -8.87
CA ALA A 467 -20.63 -8.94 -7.54
C ALA A 467 -21.06 -10.42 -7.57
N LEU A 468 -22.11 -10.75 -8.32
CA LEU A 468 -22.53 -12.14 -8.58
C LEU A 468 -21.42 -12.93 -9.28
N GLU A 469 -20.85 -12.37 -10.35
CA GLU A 469 -19.76 -12.99 -11.10
C GLU A 469 -18.54 -13.29 -10.21
N MET A 470 -18.25 -12.42 -9.24
CA MET A 470 -17.17 -12.62 -8.28
C MET A 470 -17.53 -13.51 -7.09
N GLY A 471 -18.73 -14.01 -7.05
CA GLY A 471 -19.24 -14.89 -5.98
C GLY A 471 -19.55 -14.17 -4.67
N ASN A 472 -19.84 -12.88 -4.72
CA ASN A 472 -20.22 -12.12 -3.53
C ASN A 472 -21.72 -12.28 -3.28
N ASP A 473 -22.10 -13.12 -2.32
CA ASP A 473 -23.47 -13.26 -1.85
C ASP A 473 -23.89 -12.10 -0.94
N THR A 474 -22.93 -11.29 -0.49
CA THR A 474 -23.16 -10.15 0.38
C THR A 474 -22.42 -8.94 -0.17
N VAL A 475 -23.10 -7.79 -0.24
CA VAL A 475 -22.55 -6.50 -0.70
C VAL A 475 -22.83 -5.45 0.35
N LEU A 476 -21.78 -4.82 0.87
CA LEU A 476 -21.82 -3.77 1.87
C LEU A 476 -21.26 -2.49 1.27
N ILE A 477 -22.09 -1.46 1.15
CA ILE A 477 -21.74 -0.21 0.46
C ILE A 477 -21.71 0.94 1.45
N GLN A 478 -20.66 1.75 1.41
CA GLN A 478 -20.59 3.01 2.13
C GLN A 478 -21.42 4.08 1.38
N ILE A 479 -22.46 4.60 2.02
CA ILE A 479 -23.42 5.53 1.39
C ILE A 479 -22.74 6.82 0.91
N SER A 480 -21.69 7.28 1.62
CA SER A 480 -20.98 8.51 1.23
C SER A 480 -20.27 8.42 -0.14
N MET A 481 -20.03 7.22 -0.65
CA MET A 481 -19.46 6.98 -1.99
C MET A 481 -20.50 7.08 -3.10
N MET A 482 -21.78 6.88 -2.77
CA MET A 482 -22.85 6.90 -3.76
C MET A 482 -22.99 8.31 -4.37
N LYS A 483 -23.20 8.39 -5.70
CA LYS A 483 -23.23 9.63 -6.48
C LYS A 483 -24.19 10.67 -5.92
N ASN A 484 -25.43 10.27 -5.61
CA ASN A 484 -26.48 11.11 -5.05
C ASN A 484 -26.83 10.71 -3.61
N LYS A 485 -25.95 10.00 -2.93
CA LYS A 485 -26.10 9.56 -1.53
C LYS A 485 -27.38 8.77 -1.28
N SER A 486 -28.20 9.19 -0.32
CA SER A 486 -29.39 8.48 0.10
C SER A 486 -30.44 8.24 -1.01
N TRP A 487 -30.49 9.08 -2.03
CA TRP A 487 -31.39 8.86 -3.17
C TRP A 487 -30.99 7.64 -4.00
N ASP A 488 -29.70 7.39 -4.07
CA ASP A 488 -29.18 6.25 -4.81
C ASP A 488 -29.41 4.91 -4.08
N VAL A 489 -29.67 4.93 -2.76
CA VAL A 489 -29.99 3.68 -2.02
C VAL A 489 -31.26 3.02 -2.55
N ASP A 490 -32.29 3.79 -2.88
CA ASP A 490 -33.53 3.25 -3.43
C ASP A 490 -33.30 2.64 -4.81
N TYR A 491 -32.55 3.34 -5.67
CA TYR A 491 -32.21 2.84 -7.02
C TYR A 491 -31.27 1.62 -6.95
N ALA A 492 -30.28 1.65 -6.07
CA ALA A 492 -29.42 0.49 -5.82
C ALA A 492 -30.23 -0.71 -5.32
N THR A 493 -31.22 -0.48 -4.45
CA THR A 493 -32.11 -1.54 -3.94
C THR A 493 -32.96 -2.14 -5.07
N GLU A 494 -33.49 -1.32 -5.98
CA GLU A 494 -34.21 -1.81 -7.16
C GLU A 494 -33.31 -2.65 -8.06
N CYS A 495 -32.09 -2.19 -8.34
CA CYS A 495 -31.11 -2.93 -9.15
C CYS A 495 -30.70 -4.24 -8.46
N ALA A 496 -30.45 -4.21 -7.14
CA ALA A 496 -30.14 -5.38 -6.34
C ALA A 496 -31.25 -6.44 -6.43
N ALA A 497 -32.50 -6.03 -6.27
CA ALA A 497 -33.68 -6.92 -6.32
C ALA A 497 -33.83 -7.62 -7.68
N ARG A 498 -33.47 -6.94 -8.78
CA ARG A 498 -33.50 -7.53 -10.13
C ARG A 498 -32.54 -8.72 -10.27
N LEU A 499 -31.47 -8.74 -9.46
CA LEU A 499 -30.44 -9.76 -9.47
C LEU A 499 -30.52 -10.72 -8.28
N GLY A 500 -31.59 -10.64 -7.49
CA GLY A 500 -31.87 -11.54 -6.39
C GLY A 500 -31.27 -11.15 -5.04
N TYR A 501 -30.68 -9.96 -4.91
CA TYR A 501 -30.25 -9.43 -3.63
C TYR A 501 -31.40 -8.73 -2.90
N GLU A 502 -31.44 -8.87 -1.59
CA GLU A 502 -32.38 -8.18 -0.70
C GLU A 502 -31.59 -7.20 0.19
N LYS A 503 -32.18 -6.02 0.42
CA LYS A 503 -31.63 -5.07 1.41
C LYS A 503 -31.91 -5.63 2.82
N ILE A 504 -30.85 -5.89 3.57
CA ILE A 504 -30.92 -6.48 4.91
C ILE A 504 -30.97 -5.40 5.99
N GLU A 505 -30.09 -4.39 5.88
CA GLU A 505 -29.97 -3.34 6.89
C GLU A 505 -29.39 -2.07 6.27
N GLU A 506 -29.74 -0.92 6.84
CA GLU A 506 -29.21 0.38 6.47
C GLU A 506 -29.05 1.23 7.73
N ASN A 507 -27.95 1.99 7.80
CA ASN A 507 -27.75 3.03 8.79
C ASN A 507 -27.25 4.32 8.10
N ASP A 508 -26.89 5.35 8.89
CA ASP A 508 -26.45 6.64 8.33
C ASP A 508 -25.18 6.55 7.45
N GLY A 509 -24.39 5.47 7.57
CA GLY A 509 -23.12 5.32 6.88
C GLY A 509 -23.08 4.20 5.85
N TYR A 510 -23.83 3.15 6.02
CA TYR A 510 -23.71 1.93 5.23
C TYR A 510 -25.06 1.31 4.90
N VAL A 511 -25.13 0.63 3.75
CA VAL A 511 -26.25 -0.21 3.34
C VAL A 511 -25.76 -1.61 3.00
N LEU A 512 -26.48 -2.62 3.50
CA LEU A 512 -26.16 -4.04 3.38
C LEU A 512 -27.17 -4.75 2.52
N TYR A 513 -26.66 -5.46 1.50
CA TYR A 513 -27.44 -6.34 0.64
C TYR A 513 -26.93 -7.78 0.77
N HIS A 514 -27.84 -8.73 0.68
CA HIS A 514 -27.52 -10.16 0.71
C HIS A 514 -28.41 -10.94 -0.25
N MET A 515 -27.85 -11.97 -0.86
CA MET A 515 -28.55 -12.92 -1.71
C MET A 515 -28.48 -14.31 -1.10
N ALA A 516 -29.61 -14.88 -0.75
CA ALA A 516 -29.70 -16.28 -0.35
C ALA A 516 -29.50 -17.17 -1.57
N ALA A 517 -28.47 -18.01 -1.56
CA ALA A 517 -28.18 -18.94 -2.63
C ALA A 517 -28.03 -20.36 -2.10
N ASP A 518 -28.62 -21.31 -2.81
CA ASP A 518 -28.43 -22.74 -2.58
C ASP A 518 -27.16 -23.19 -3.33
N GLY A 519 -26.05 -23.30 -2.61
CA GLY A 519 -24.75 -23.73 -3.17
C GLY A 519 -23.81 -22.59 -3.57
N THR A 520 -22.69 -22.97 -4.16
CA THR A 520 -21.64 -22.05 -4.58
C THR A 520 -21.94 -21.48 -5.96
N PHE A 521 -21.73 -20.18 -6.14
CA PHE A 521 -21.91 -19.48 -7.40
C PHE A 521 -20.75 -18.51 -7.65
N GLY A 522 -20.78 -17.81 -8.81
CA GLY A 522 -19.93 -16.64 -9.01
C GLY A 522 -18.87 -16.78 -10.08
N ILE A 523 -18.97 -17.77 -10.94
CA ILE A 523 -18.11 -17.80 -12.12
C ILE A 523 -18.99 -17.72 -13.36
N ARG A 524 -18.83 -16.63 -14.10
CA ARG A 524 -19.38 -16.54 -15.43
C ARG A 524 -18.33 -17.05 -16.41
N THR A 525 -18.66 -18.10 -17.13
CA THR A 525 -17.77 -18.74 -18.11
C THR A 525 -17.94 -18.16 -19.51
N GLN A 526 -19.06 -17.50 -19.77
CA GLN A 526 -19.37 -16.89 -21.05
C GLN A 526 -20.41 -15.79 -20.89
N TYR A 527 -20.20 -14.69 -21.58
CA TYR A 527 -21.16 -13.61 -21.77
C TYR A 527 -22.00 -13.84 -23.03
N ASP A 528 -23.21 -13.30 -23.08
CA ASP A 528 -24.02 -13.33 -24.30
C ASP A 528 -23.52 -12.35 -25.37
N ALA A 529 -22.89 -11.27 -24.96
CA ALA A 529 -22.36 -10.25 -25.84
C ALA A 529 -20.87 -9.94 -25.57
N ILE A 530 -20.20 -9.43 -26.58
CA ILE A 530 -18.85 -8.89 -26.47
C ILE A 530 -18.80 -7.49 -27.10
N GLY A 531 -18.15 -6.56 -26.43
CA GLY A 531 -17.95 -5.19 -26.89
C GLY A 531 -16.49 -4.93 -27.25
N ILE A 532 -16.25 -4.46 -28.46
CA ILE A 532 -14.91 -4.13 -28.98
C ILE A 532 -14.87 -2.65 -29.33
N GLY A 533 -13.94 -1.94 -28.67
CA GLY A 533 -13.67 -0.54 -28.94
C GLY A 533 -14.10 0.43 -27.83
N GLY A 534 -14.03 1.72 -28.12
CA GLY A 534 -13.97 2.78 -27.12
C GLY A 534 -15.18 2.95 -26.20
N SER A 535 -16.41 2.65 -26.65
CA SER A 535 -17.60 2.79 -25.78
C SER A 535 -18.12 1.46 -25.23
N ALA A 536 -17.44 0.34 -25.50
CA ALA A 536 -17.85 -0.97 -25.01
C ALA A 536 -17.97 -0.99 -23.47
N LYS A 537 -17.01 -0.37 -22.77
CA LYS A 537 -17.03 -0.24 -21.32
C LYS A 537 -18.24 0.53 -20.81
N VAL A 538 -18.59 1.63 -21.46
CA VAL A 538 -19.77 2.43 -21.06
C VAL A 538 -21.06 1.64 -21.28
N LEU A 539 -21.13 0.86 -22.34
CA LEU A 539 -22.28 0.02 -22.62
C LEU A 539 -22.41 -1.16 -21.68
N SER A 540 -21.32 -1.74 -21.19
CA SER A 540 -21.34 -2.81 -20.20
C SER A 540 -22.00 -2.36 -18.88
N PHE A 541 -21.93 -1.07 -18.53
CA PHE A 541 -22.63 -0.53 -17.38
C PHE A 541 -24.15 -0.59 -17.52
N LEU A 542 -24.67 -0.47 -18.73
CA LEU A 542 -26.09 -0.56 -19.05
C LEU A 542 -26.52 -1.99 -19.37
N TYR A 543 -25.64 -2.76 -19.97
CA TYR A 543 -25.83 -4.15 -20.36
C TYR A 543 -24.72 -5.03 -19.76
N PRO A 544 -24.86 -5.42 -18.49
CA PRO A 544 -23.79 -6.13 -17.77
C PRO A 544 -23.45 -7.51 -18.36
N ASP A 545 -24.33 -8.06 -19.20
CA ASP A 545 -24.10 -9.30 -19.95
C ASP A 545 -23.20 -9.13 -21.18
N MET A 546 -22.53 -7.99 -21.28
CA MET A 546 -21.54 -7.69 -22.29
C MET A 546 -20.12 -7.79 -21.70
N GLU A 547 -19.30 -8.64 -22.30
CA GLU A 547 -17.88 -8.70 -22.02
C GLU A 547 -17.15 -7.50 -22.65
N GLU A 548 -16.30 -6.85 -21.88
CA GLU A 548 -15.41 -5.79 -22.34
C GLU A 548 -14.09 -6.40 -22.85
N THR A 549 -13.50 -5.78 -23.85
CA THR A 549 -12.20 -6.19 -24.40
C THR A 549 -11.16 -5.10 -24.22
N ASP A 550 -9.90 -5.51 -23.99
CA ASP A 550 -8.76 -4.59 -23.89
C ASP A 550 -8.30 -4.07 -25.26
N SER A 551 -8.54 -4.81 -26.33
CA SER A 551 -8.16 -4.42 -27.68
C SER A 551 -9.34 -3.92 -28.51
N ALA A 552 -9.15 -2.76 -29.14
CA ALA A 552 -10.08 -2.23 -30.13
C ALA A 552 -9.78 -2.74 -31.56
N ASN A 553 -8.72 -3.52 -31.74
CA ASN A 553 -8.31 -4.00 -33.06
C ASN A 553 -8.98 -5.33 -33.41
N LEU A 554 -9.78 -5.39 -34.44
CA LEU A 554 -10.45 -6.62 -34.90
C LEU A 554 -9.49 -7.73 -35.30
N ASP A 555 -8.26 -7.40 -35.69
CA ASP A 555 -7.25 -8.40 -36.06
C ASP A 555 -6.78 -9.24 -34.88
N ASP A 556 -7.06 -8.80 -33.67
CA ASP A 556 -6.70 -9.52 -32.44
C ASP A 556 -7.70 -10.63 -32.07
N TYR A 557 -8.81 -10.76 -32.83
CA TYR A 557 -9.87 -11.72 -32.57
C TYR A 557 -10.08 -12.68 -33.74
N SER A 558 -10.28 -13.94 -33.44
CA SER A 558 -10.64 -14.96 -34.40
C SER A 558 -12.16 -15.06 -34.60
N PHE A 559 -12.57 -15.66 -35.74
CA PHE A 559 -13.98 -16.01 -35.95
C PHE A 559 -14.52 -16.95 -34.88
N GLU A 560 -13.73 -17.93 -34.50
CA GLU A 560 -14.09 -18.92 -33.47
C GLU A 560 -14.38 -18.26 -32.13
N GLU A 561 -13.57 -17.30 -31.73
CA GLU A 561 -13.76 -16.54 -30.48
C GLU A 561 -15.04 -15.70 -30.53
N LEU A 562 -15.21 -14.89 -31.55
CA LEU A 562 -16.35 -13.98 -31.69
C LEU A 562 -17.68 -14.71 -31.95
N SER A 563 -17.65 -15.85 -32.65
CA SER A 563 -18.85 -16.64 -32.94
C SER A 563 -19.44 -17.34 -31.70
N ALA A 564 -18.71 -17.37 -30.59
CA ALA A 564 -19.19 -17.86 -29.31
C ALA A 564 -20.24 -16.92 -28.66
N TYR A 565 -20.30 -15.65 -29.09
CA TYR A 565 -21.22 -14.66 -28.56
C TYR A 565 -22.47 -14.54 -29.43
N LYS A 566 -23.62 -14.27 -28.82
CA LYS A 566 -24.87 -13.97 -29.51
C LYS A 566 -24.83 -12.59 -30.17
N VAL A 567 -24.12 -11.65 -29.53
CA VAL A 567 -24.01 -10.26 -29.98
C VAL A 567 -22.55 -9.83 -29.95
N VAL A 568 -22.08 -9.22 -31.05
CA VAL A 568 -20.80 -8.51 -31.12
C VAL A 568 -21.10 -7.04 -31.36
N TYR A 569 -20.67 -6.18 -30.45
CA TYR A 569 -20.80 -4.73 -30.54
C TYR A 569 -19.47 -4.11 -30.90
N LEU A 570 -19.45 -3.31 -31.98
CA LEU A 570 -18.28 -2.64 -32.51
C LEU A 570 -18.45 -1.12 -32.42
N ASP A 571 -17.52 -0.44 -31.75
CA ASP A 571 -17.51 1.01 -31.65
C ASP A 571 -16.09 1.55 -31.51
N HIS A 572 -15.69 2.52 -32.33
CA HIS A 572 -14.32 3.06 -32.34
C HIS A 572 -13.26 1.94 -32.44
N PHE A 573 -13.57 0.92 -33.22
CA PHE A 573 -12.69 -0.21 -33.48
C PHE A 573 -11.66 0.12 -34.57
N THR A 574 -10.62 -0.69 -34.65
CA THR A 574 -9.57 -0.58 -35.69
C THR A 574 -9.36 -1.90 -36.41
N TYR A 575 -8.67 -1.87 -37.52
CA TYR A 575 -8.22 -3.03 -38.28
C TYR A 575 -6.98 -2.66 -39.11
N THR A 576 -6.16 -3.64 -39.45
CA THR A 576 -5.04 -3.48 -40.40
C THR A 576 -5.49 -3.75 -41.83
N ASP A 577 -6.29 -4.80 -42.05
CA ASP A 577 -6.86 -5.16 -43.34
C ASP A 577 -8.39 -5.04 -43.32
N LYS A 578 -8.90 -4.02 -43.98
CA LYS A 578 -10.34 -3.76 -44.09
C LYS A 578 -11.11 -4.94 -44.70
N THR A 579 -10.55 -5.57 -45.76
CA THR A 579 -11.23 -6.67 -46.43
C THR A 579 -11.38 -7.87 -45.51
N ALA A 580 -10.32 -8.20 -44.75
CA ALA A 580 -10.37 -9.28 -43.77
C ALA A 580 -11.34 -8.97 -42.61
N ALA A 581 -11.35 -7.72 -42.10
CA ALA A 581 -12.28 -7.29 -41.07
C ALA A 581 -13.75 -7.36 -41.52
N GLU A 582 -14.06 -6.88 -42.73
CA GLU A 582 -15.40 -6.97 -43.33
C GLU A 582 -15.83 -8.43 -43.58
N GLU A 583 -14.92 -9.29 -44.02
CA GLU A 583 -15.17 -10.71 -44.19
C GLU A 583 -15.46 -11.40 -42.86
N LEU A 584 -14.70 -11.07 -41.80
CA LEU A 584 -14.94 -11.57 -40.44
C LEU A 584 -16.36 -11.21 -39.98
N VAL A 585 -16.76 -9.95 -40.08
CA VAL A 585 -18.08 -9.48 -39.69
C VAL A 585 -19.21 -10.16 -40.49
N ARG A 586 -19.02 -10.34 -41.80
CA ARG A 586 -19.99 -11.06 -42.65
C ARG A 586 -20.15 -12.51 -42.23
N LYS A 587 -19.03 -13.21 -41.98
CA LYS A 587 -19.05 -14.60 -41.52
C LYS A 587 -19.76 -14.73 -40.15
N LEU A 588 -19.53 -13.79 -39.23
CA LEU A 588 -20.23 -13.76 -37.95
C LEU A 588 -21.74 -13.63 -38.15
N SER A 589 -22.17 -12.70 -38.98
CA SER A 589 -23.59 -12.49 -39.28
C SER A 589 -24.21 -13.71 -39.97
N GLU A 590 -23.52 -14.32 -40.95
CA GLU A 590 -23.95 -15.55 -41.62
C GLU A 590 -24.06 -16.74 -40.63
N ASN A 591 -23.23 -16.78 -39.61
CA ASN A 591 -23.28 -17.79 -38.56
C ASN A 591 -24.40 -17.55 -37.53
N GLY A 592 -25.13 -16.42 -37.64
CA GLY A 592 -26.22 -16.08 -36.71
C GLY A 592 -25.83 -15.17 -35.53
N THR A 593 -24.59 -14.75 -35.45
CA THR A 593 -24.16 -13.74 -34.49
C THR A 593 -24.69 -12.38 -34.89
N LYS A 594 -25.38 -11.68 -34.01
CA LYS A 594 -25.85 -10.33 -34.27
C LYS A 594 -24.68 -9.35 -34.12
N VAL A 595 -24.26 -8.71 -35.19
CA VAL A 595 -23.24 -7.66 -35.12
C VAL A 595 -23.91 -6.30 -35.14
N VAL A 596 -23.61 -5.49 -34.11
CA VAL A 596 -24.08 -4.12 -33.94
C VAL A 596 -22.88 -3.19 -34.09
N ILE A 597 -22.94 -2.25 -35.00
CA ILE A 597 -21.86 -1.33 -35.30
C ILE A 597 -22.33 0.10 -35.01
N SER A 598 -21.63 0.81 -34.12
CA SER A 598 -21.85 2.23 -33.94
C SER A 598 -21.37 2.99 -35.17
N ALA A 599 -22.27 3.75 -35.80
CA ALA A 599 -21.95 4.51 -37.00
C ALA A 599 -20.84 5.55 -36.73
N ASP A 600 -20.84 6.13 -35.54
CA ASP A 600 -19.84 7.10 -35.10
C ASP A 600 -18.45 6.45 -34.94
N GLY A 601 -18.44 5.21 -34.54
CA GLY A 601 -17.22 4.44 -34.29
C GLY A 601 -16.63 3.73 -35.52
N ILE A 602 -17.14 3.95 -36.71
CA ILE A 602 -16.58 3.36 -37.92
C ILE A 602 -15.21 3.96 -38.23
N PRO A 603 -14.17 3.15 -38.50
CA PRO A 603 -12.83 3.64 -38.80
C PRO A 603 -12.80 4.53 -40.07
N THR A 604 -12.02 5.59 -40.04
CA THR A 604 -11.80 6.46 -41.17
C THR A 604 -10.84 5.82 -42.15
N ASN A 605 -11.24 5.72 -43.43
CA ASN A 605 -10.34 5.33 -44.49
C ASN A 605 -9.31 6.45 -44.74
N GLU A 606 -8.05 6.21 -44.39
CA GLU A 606 -6.98 7.22 -44.45
C GLU A 606 -6.78 7.78 -45.88
N ARG A 607 -7.02 6.95 -46.92
CA ARG A 607 -6.84 7.33 -48.32
C ARG A 607 -7.96 8.22 -48.81
N LEU A 608 -9.19 7.93 -48.42
CA LEU A 608 -10.39 8.64 -48.90
C LEU A 608 -10.87 9.68 -47.89
N LYS A 609 -10.35 9.66 -46.64
CA LYS A 609 -10.79 10.49 -45.52
C LYS A 609 -12.30 10.41 -45.22
N VAL A 610 -12.87 9.24 -45.46
CA VAL A 610 -14.29 8.93 -45.27
C VAL A 610 -14.39 7.77 -44.32
N GLN A 611 -15.32 7.85 -43.36
CA GLN A 611 -15.70 6.70 -42.56
C GLN A 611 -16.56 5.77 -43.39
N GLU A 612 -16.07 4.56 -43.68
CA GLU A 612 -16.78 3.60 -44.51
C GLU A 612 -16.41 2.17 -44.12
N PHE A 613 -17.42 1.34 -43.86
CA PHE A 613 -17.27 -0.06 -43.51
C PHE A 613 -18.51 -0.86 -43.99
N LEU A 614 -18.31 -2.04 -44.58
CA LEU A 614 -19.36 -2.91 -45.11
C LEU A 614 -20.28 -2.22 -46.15
N GLY A 615 -19.78 -1.24 -46.87
CA GLY A 615 -20.54 -0.47 -47.83
C GLY A 615 -21.42 0.63 -47.22
N VAL A 616 -21.31 0.86 -45.94
CA VAL A 616 -21.98 1.94 -45.23
C VAL A 616 -21.00 3.09 -45.03
N SER A 617 -21.36 4.28 -45.49
CA SER A 617 -20.57 5.50 -45.30
C SER A 617 -21.22 6.43 -44.28
N CYS A 618 -20.40 7.08 -43.48
CA CYS A 618 -20.85 8.06 -42.51
C CYS A 618 -20.36 9.46 -42.87
N SER A 619 -21.22 10.45 -42.78
CA SER A 619 -20.86 11.86 -42.90
C SER A 619 -21.41 12.68 -41.75
N SER A 620 -20.63 13.68 -41.31
CA SER A 620 -21.07 14.61 -40.25
C SER A 620 -21.96 15.70 -40.84
N ILE A 621 -23.04 15.99 -40.14
CA ILE A 621 -23.92 17.14 -40.44
C ILE A 621 -23.82 18.12 -39.29
N LEU A 622 -23.60 19.39 -39.59
CA LEU A 622 -23.62 20.48 -38.64
C LEU A 622 -25.05 21.04 -38.53
N PHE A 623 -25.58 21.07 -37.33
CA PHE A 623 -26.86 21.73 -37.04
C PHE A 623 -26.58 23.14 -36.55
N GLU A 624 -27.01 24.14 -37.32
CA GLU A 624 -26.80 25.56 -36.99
C GLU A 624 -27.78 26.06 -35.92
N ASN A 625 -28.99 25.50 -35.89
CA ASN A 625 -30.04 25.92 -34.97
C ASN A 625 -30.83 24.75 -34.41
N GLY A 626 -30.52 24.36 -33.18
CA GLY A 626 -31.25 23.33 -32.44
C GLY A 626 -30.69 21.91 -32.61
N TYR A 627 -31.50 20.96 -32.20
CA TYR A 627 -31.16 19.53 -32.21
C TYR A 627 -32.03 18.79 -33.24
N PRO A 628 -31.56 17.64 -33.76
CA PRO A 628 -32.38 16.84 -34.66
C PRO A 628 -33.60 16.29 -33.91
N ILE A 629 -34.72 16.21 -34.59
CA ILE A 629 -35.89 15.48 -34.13
C ILE A 629 -35.69 14.00 -34.48
N LEU A 630 -35.72 13.15 -33.47
CA LEU A 630 -35.65 11.71 -33.64
C LEU A 630 -37.06 11.13 -33.56
N SER A 631 -37.50 10.43 -34.59
CA SER A 631 -38.78 9.72 -34.58
C SER A 631 -38.54 8.22 -34.59
N VAL A 632 -39.10 7.50 -33.60
CA VAL A 632 -39.02 6.05 -33.50
C VAL A 632 -40.43 5.50 -33.38
N GLY A 633 -40.82 4.64 -34.30
CA GLY A 633 -42.16 4.03 -34.28
C GLY A 633 -43.30 5.04 -34.46
N GLY A 634 -43.03 6.24 -35.01
CA GLY A 634 -43.99 7.32 -35.17
C GLY A 634 -44.13 8.27 -33.99
N GLU A 635 -43.37 8.07 -32.93
CA GLU A 635 -43.25 8.98 -31.78
C GLU A 635 -41.99 9.85 -31.90
N GLU A 636 -42.11 11.14 -31.66
CA GLU A 636 -41.00 12.08 -31.64
C GLU A 636 -40.34 12.05 -30.24
N LEU A 637 -39.02 11.86 -30.24
CA LEU A 637 -38.22 11.90 -29.02
C LEU A 637 -37.52 13.26 -28.91
N ASP A 638 -37.61 13.86 -27.71
CA ASP A 638 -36.86 15.07 -27.38
C ASP A 638 -35.39 14.73 -27.13
N CYS A 639 -34.56 14.96 -28.16
CA CYS A 639 -33.13 14.71 -28.08
C CYS A 639 -32.34 15.83 -27.39
N ALA A 640 -32.96 16.93 -26.97
CA ALA A 640 -32.28 18.08 -26.41
C ALA A 640 -31.50 17.72 -25.13
N LEU A 641 -32.04 16.81 -24.32
CA LEU A 641 -31.38 16.34 -23.09
C LEU A 641 -30.14 15.49 -23.35
N PHE A 642 -30.16 14.74 -24.46
CA PHE A 642 -29.05 13.83 -24.80
C PHE A 642 -28.00 14.50 -25.70
N ALA A 643 -28.37 15.58 -26.35
CA ALA A 643 -27.56 16.26 -27.35
C ALA A 643 -26.85 17.51 -26.81
N GLN A 644 -26.97 17.85 -25.55
CA GLN A 644 -26.29 19.01 -24.95
C GLN A 644 -24.78 18.90 -25.10
N GLY A 645 -24.18 19.86 -25.80
CA GLY A 645 -22.75 19.91 -26.05
C GLY A 645 -22.29 19.32 -27.38
N TYR A 646 -23.16 18.67 -28.14
CA TYR A 646 -22.84 18.17 -29.49
C TYR A 646 -23.21 19.21 -30.55
N SER A 647 -22.25 19.56 -31.41
CA SER A 647 -22.45 20.44 -32.56
C SER A 647 -22.56 19.67 -33.89
N ASN A 648 -22.11 18.43 -33.91
CA ASN A 648 -22.07 17.59 -35.10
C ASN A 648 -22.86 16.30 -34.89
N TRP A 649 -23.61 15.91 -35.91
CA TRP A 649 -24.34 14.66 -35.99
C TRP A 649 -23.90 13.90 -37.23
N GLN A 650 -23.83 12.58 -37.12
CA GLN A 650 -23.48 11.74 -38.26
C GLN A 650 -24.73 11.11 -38.88
N THR A 651 -24.78 11.13 -40.19
CA THR A 651 -25.76 10.34 -40.96
C THR A 651 -25.08 9.15 -41.61
N VAL A 652 -25.81 8.05 -41.64
CA VAL A 652 -25.36 6.80 -42.26
C VAL A 652 -26.16 6.58 -43.54
N TYR A 653 -25.47 6.27 -44.59
CA TYR A 653 -26.06 5.98 -45.92
C TYR A 653 -25.76 4.56 -46.34
#